data_fab46cdb3ac6aab3158d29ed3a3c3865
#
_entry.id   fab46cdb3ac6aab3158d29ed3a3c3865
#
_cell.length_a   1.000
_cell.length_b   1.000
_cell.length_c   1.000
_cell.angle_alpha   90.00
_cell.angle_beta   90.00
_cell.angle_gamma   90.00
#
_symmetry.space_group_name_H-M   'P 1'
#
loop_
_entity.id
_entity.type
_entity.pdbx_description
1 polymer ?
#
loop_
_entity_poly.entity_id
_entity_poly.type
_entity_poly.pdbx_seq_one_letter_code
_entity_poly.pdbx_strand_id
1 'polypeptide(L)'
;MDAYHDAFESSKFDEPFLTTYTIDGKSLVVQERLTRHEFLVQAQLAAYMLESLGIGTGDCHIHYFSGNNKYDLILRMAAVLIGSVPVTINWDADTPERAVYKVKATSSRIVFIDDGVPKSALDQIEAETSAKVAKAASALSSALATRIDKEQLPLTGYPSYWSSSGNPTSTAAVTAGVERRYAEVATMTDETRIIIFTSGTTGMPKGVKLPYRAYRANRATFEDFLRVPAEGEAGSFAVILANPLHHTNSTAISDWALRRPGAEIHLLPRYTTQYWALLVAVAAGVPLGDPALAEDGAAARELIAARAAAGCRVVCPLVSRHFDFLDALMKAGELPVAPPLLRAATSAASAAGIELVTLLLGSAPVGPTTVERLVAHCGTLPTVRFGSTETCLQVMGTPLVARAAGDDGLAARRRPFERGWAHEWKGVPTCGYYIGRAHPPHTEVRVVKSAKIGEEGYLEACAEGEPGQIVTRGANVMSAYVNDADATAAAIDAAAGGWYLKLGDVGFWLAADDGGRDHYWLARDSALLIRGGANYAYEQINAELTAWAATHYATAEVEVSVIGLRVASEHEDSCLATIEFRGEAAQKMPMADDAPEAAAAFVAAARAAVSKGAKPDRARFAPIPKNFKGAVLVPELVSTWKAALGL
;
A
#
# COMPACT_ATOMS: atom_id res chain seq x y z
N MET A 1 -9.61 -9.73 23.73
CA MET A 1 -10.81 -9.74 22.90
C MET A 1 -10.38 -9.81 21.45
N ASP A 2 -10.95 -10.70 20.68
CA ASP A 2 -10.54 -10.92 19.29
C ASP A 2 -11.02 -9.78 18.40
N ALA A 3 -10.12 -9.22 17.63
CA ALA A 3 -10.41 -8.06 16.79
C ALA A 3 -11.36 -8.33 15.61
N TYR A 4 -11.58 -9.62 15.23
CA TYR A 4 -12.54 -9.98 14.18
C TYR A 4 -13.92 -10.32 14.71
N HIS A 5 -14.05 -10.58 16.01
CA HIS A 5 -15.33 -10.87 16.66
C HIS A 5 -16.33 -9.72 16.48
N ASP A 6 -15.86 -8.49 16.64
CA ASP A 6 -16.68 -7.29 16.49
C ASP A 6 -17.35 -7.20 15.09
N ALA A 7 -16.68 -7.72 14.04
CA ALA A 7 -17.23 -7.73 12.69
C ALA A 7 -18.50 -8.61 12.55
N PHE A 8 -18.64 -9.61 13.42
CA PHE A 8 -19.74 -10.59 13.38
C PHE A 8 -20.86 -10.27 14.36
N GLU A 9 -20.60 -9.51 15.40
CA GLU A 9 -21.59 -9.12 16.42
C GLU A 9 -22.32 -7.82 16.13
N SER A 10 -22.08 -7.21 14.97
CA SER A 10 -22.61 -5.90 14.64
C SER A 10 -24.13 -5.90 14.47
N SER A 11 -24.82 -4.97 15.11
CA SER A 11 -26.20 -4.60 14.82
C SER A 11 -26.40 -3.99 13.42
N LYS A 12 -25.31 -3.78 12.67
CA LYS A 12 -25.25 -3.10 11.37
C LYS A 12 -25.10 -4.05 10.20
N PHE A 13 -25.58 -5.27 10.32
CA PHE A 13 -25.45 -6.29 9.26
C PHE A 13 -26.13 -5.92 7.94
N ASP A 14 -27.24 -5.22 8.01
CA ASP A 14 -28.00 -4.83 6.82
C ASP A 14 -27.52 -3.49 6.19
N GLU A 15 -26.54 -2.83 6.83
CA GLU A 15 -25.95 -1.63 6.25
C GLU A 15 -25.00 -1.97 5.08
N PRO A 16 -24.85 -1.06 4.10
CA PRO A 16 -23.85 -1.20 3.04
C PRO A 16 -22.45 -1.38 3.61
N PHE A 17 -21.73 -2.37 3.10
CA PHE A 17 -20.37 -2.67 3.53
C PHE A 17 -19.35 -2.60 2.40
N LEU A 18 -19.66 -3.16 1.24
CA LEU A 18 -18.76 -3.19 0.10
C LEU A 18 -19.48 -2.77 -1.17
N THR A 19 -19.08 -1.62 -1.70
CA THR A 19 -19.51 -1.15 -3.03
C THR A 19 -18.35 -1.32 -4.00
N THR A 20 -18.52 -2.13 -5.04
CA THR A 20 -17.54 -2.33 -6.11
C THR A 20 -17.91 -1.56 -7.35
N TYR A 21 -16.91 -1.16 -8.10
CA TYR A 21 -17.04 -0.36 -9.30
C TYR A 21 -16.38 -1.03 -10.49
N THR A 22 -16.89 -0.72 -11.68
CA THR A 22 -16.26 -1.02 -12.97
C THR A 22 -16.02 0.28 -13.72
N ILE A 23 -15.00 0.27 -14.59
CA ILE A 23 -14.66 1.41 -15.46
C ILE A 23 -15.24 1.11 -16.83
N ASP A 24 -16.20 1.91 -17.27
CA ASP A 24 -16.79 1.87 -18.60
C ASP A 24 -16.41 3.15 -19.36
N GLY A 25 -15.49 3.03 -20.29
CA GLY A 25 -14.89 4.17 -20.97
C GLY A 25 -14.21 5.13 -19.99
N LYS A 26 -14.76 6.34 -19.85
CA LYS A 26 -14.33 7.36 -18.88
C LYS A 26 -15.19 7.37 -17.61
N SER A 27 -16.22 6.55 -17.52
CA SER A 27 -17.19 6.55 -16.42
C SER A 27 -16.85 5.50 -15.38
N LEU A 28 -17.17 5.80 -14.14
CA LEU A 28 -17.15 4.86 -13.03
C LEU A 28 -18.59 4.43 -12.73
N VAL A 29 -18.86 3.13 -12.83
CA VAL A 29 -20.20 2.57 -12.67
C VAL A 29 -20.20 1.60 -11.49
N VAL A 30 -21.24 1.66 -10.65
CA VAL A 30 -21.43 0.69 -9.58
C VAL A 30 -21.67 -0.68 -10.21
N GLN A 31 -20.81 -1.64 -9.88
CA GLN A 31 -20.94 -3.02 -10.32
C GLN A 31 -21.83 -3.81 -9.36
N GLU A 32 -21.60 -3.65 -8.05
CA GLU A 32 -22.31 -4.39 -7.02
C GLU A 32 -22.25 -3.62 -5.69
N ARG A 33 -23.27 -3.82 -4.88
CA ARG A 33 -23.30 -3.40 -3.48
C ARG A 33 -23.64 -4.59 -2.62
N LEU A 34 -22.82 -4.84 -1.61
CA LEU A 34 -23.04 -5.88 -0.63
C LEU A 34 -23.25 -5.24 0.75
N THR A 35 -24.27 -5.70 1.45
CA THR A 35 -24.38 -5.47 2.88
C THR A 35 -23.27 -6.25 3.61
N ARG A 36 -23.02 -5.94 4.86
CA ARG A 36 -22.09 -6.72 5.67
C ARG A 36 -22.52 -8.18 5.79
N HIS A 37 -23.82 -8.40 5.90
CA HIS A 37 -24.41 -9.74 5.89
C HIS A 37 -24.02 -10.52 4.64
N GLU A 38 -24.34 -9.99 3.47
CA GLU A 38 -24.08 -10.65 2.18
C GLU A 38 -22.58 -10.92 1.98
N PHE A 39 -21.73 -9.98 2.39
CA PHE A 39 -20.29 -10.16 2.35
C PHE A 39 -19.81 -11.30 3.25
N LEU A 40 -20.30 -11.38 4.50
CA LEU A 40 -19.92 -12.42 5.43
C LEU A 40 -20.44 -13.81 5.00
N VAL A 41 -21.63 -13.89 4.41
CA VAL A 41 -22.13 -15.13 3.80
C VAL A 41 -21.21 -15.59 2.67
N GLN A 42 -20.77 -14.69 1.78
CA GLN A 42 -19.81 -15.03 0.73
C GLN A 42 -18.46 -15.47 1.30
N ALA A 43 -17.98 -14.84 2.38
CA ALA A 43 -16.74 -15.23 3.05
C ALA A 43 -16.84 -16.63 3.70
N GLN A 44 -17.97 -16.98 4.28
CA GLN A 44 -18.21 -18.32 4.80
C GLN A 44 -18.23 -19.39 3.70
N LEU A 45 -18.92 -19.10 2.59
CA LEU A 45 -18.92 -20.00 1.44
C LEU A 45 -17.52 -20.18 0.87
N ALA A 46 -16.72 -19.12 0.84
CA ALA A 46 -15.33 -19.19 0.43
C ALA A 46 -14.46 -20.00 1.41
N ALA A 47 -14.69 -19.89 2.71
CA ALA A 47 -14.02 -20.72 3.72
C ALA A 47 -14.31 -22.21 3.49
N TYR A 48 -15.57 -22.54 3.23
CA TYR A 48 -16.01 -23.88 2.88
C TYR A 48 -15.37 -24.42 1.60
N MET A 49 -15.32 -23.56 0.58
CA MET A 49 -14.64 -23.87 -0.68
C MET A 49 -13.16 -24.18 -0.44
N LEU A 50 -12.45 -23.34 0.31
CA LEU A 50 -11.05 -23.55 0.65
C LEU A 50 -10.84 -24.92 1.33
N GLU A 51 -11.66 -25.26 2.32
CA GLU A 51 -11.61 -26.55 3.01
C GLU A 51 -11.89 -27.73 2.08
N SER A 52 -12.89 -27.62 1.20
CA SER A 52 -13.19 -28.65 0.22
C SER A 52 -12.05 -28.90 -0.77
N LEU A 53 -11.22 -27.88 -1.00
CA LEU A 53 -9.99 -27.93 -1.79
C LEU A 53 -8.78 -28.42 -0.97
N GLY A 54 -8.97 -28.76 0.30
CA GLY A 54 -7.94 -29.26 1.20
C GLY A 54 -7.03 -28.16 1.76
N ILE A 55 -7.50 -26.91 1.77
CA ILE A 55 -6.80 -25.76 2.37
C ILE A 55 -7.30 -25.61 3.81
N GLY A 56 -6.39 -25.65 4.78
CA GLY A 56 -6.68 -25.50 6.19
C GLY A 56 -5.76 -24.49 6.88
N THR A 57 -5.71 -24.56 8.21
CA THR A 57 -4.90 -23.66 9.04
C THR A 57 -3.42 -23.71 8.64
N GLY A 58 -2.84 -22.55 8.39
CA GLY A 58 -1.44 -22.37 7.97
C GLY A 58 -1.15 -22.65 6.50
N ASP A 59 -2.09 -23.24 5.74
CA ASP A 59 -1.90 -23.46 4.31
C ASP A 59 -1.99 -22.15 3.52
N CYS A 60 -1.10 -21.99 2.53
CA CYS A 60 -1.07 -20.80 1.68
C CYS A 60 -1.93 -20.98 0.42
N HIS A 61 -2.57 -19.89 0.00
CA HIS A 61 -3.28 -19.77 -1.28
C HIS A 61 -2.99 -18.42 -1.92
N ILE A 62 -2.80 -18.42 -3.24
CA ILE A 62 -2.41 -17.22 -4.01
C ILE A 62 -3.64 -16.45 -4.46
N HIS A 63 -3.58 -15.13 -4.33
CA HIS A 63 -4.52 -14.18 -4.93
C HIS A 63 -3.82 -13.50 -6.12
N TYR A 64 -4.16 -13.92 -7.32
CA TYR A 64 -3.64 -13.36 -8.56
C TYR A 64 -4.78 -12.78 -9.39
N PHE A 65 -5.08 -11.51 -9.18
CA PHE A 65 -6.11 -10.77 -9.89
C PHE A 65 -5.47 -9.71 -10.79
N SER A 66 -6.16 -9.30 -11.85
CA SER A 66 -5.70 -8.28 -12.80
C SER A 66 -5.97 -6.84 -12.34
N GLY A 67 -6.56 -6.66 -11.17
CA GLY A 67 -6.91 -5.40 -10.53
C GLY A 67 -7.52 -5.64 -9.16
N ASN A 68 -7.95 -4.59 -8.47
CA ASN A 68 -8.69 -4.75 -7.23
C ASN A 68 -10.00 -5.49 -7.49
N ASN A 69 -10.24 -6.52 -6.71
CA ASN A 69 -11.35 -7.44 -6.91
C ASN A 69 -12.01 -7.79 -5.55
N LYS A 70 -13.35 -7.86 -5.51
CA LYS A 70 -14.08 -8.22 -4.29
C LYS A 70 -13.68 -9.60 -3.75
N TYR A 71 -13.35 -10.53 -4.64
CA TYR A 71 -12.95 -11.89 -4.24
C TYR A 71 -11.65 -11.92 -3.44
N ASP A 72 -10.76 -10.94 -3.62
CA ASP A 72 -9.58 -10.79 -2.77
C ASP A 72 -10.00 -10.55 -1.31
N LEU A 73 -10.94 -9.65 -1.06
CA LEU A 73 -11.45 -9.35 0.29
C LEU A 73 -12.24 -10.53 0.87
N ILE A 74 -13.09 -11.17 0.06
CA ILE A 74 -13.88 -12.34 0.46
C ILE A 74 -12.96 -13.49 0.88
N LEU A 75 -11.95 -13.81 0.07
CA LEU A 75 -10.98 -14.88 0.37
C LEU A 75 -10.10 -14.54 1.58
N ARG A 76 -9.76 -13.27 1.80
CA ARG A 76 -9.05 -12.85 3.02
C ARG A 76 -9.89 -13.02 4.27
N MET A 77 -11.19 -12.74 4.20
CA MET A 77 -12.07 -12.98 5.33
C MET A 77 -12.31 -14.48 5.54
N ALA A 78 -12.45 -15.25 4.46
CA ALA A 78 -12.50 -16.70 4.52
C ALA A 78 -11.24 -17.28 5.19
N ALA A 79 -10.06 -16.72 4.87
CA ALA A 79 -8.81 -17.12 5.50
C ALA A 79 -8.79 -16.87 7.02
N VAL A 80 -9.42 -15.79 7.49
CA VAL A 80 -9.61 -15.58 8.95
C VAL A 80 -10.47 -16.69 9.57
N LEU A 81 -11.50 -17.13 8.87
CA LEU A 81 -12.42 -18.16 9.40
C LEU A 81 -11.78 -19.53 9.59
N ILE A 82 -10.77 -19.87 8.79
CA ILE A 82 -10.13 -21.20 8.82
C ILE A 82 -8.64 -21.17 9.17
N GLY A 83 -8.06 -19.98 9.41
CA GLY A 83 -6.64 -19.82 9.73
C GLY A 83 -5.70 -20.05 8.55
N SER A 84 -6.18 -20.01 7.30
CA SER A 84 -5.32 -20.12 6.12
C SER A 84 -4.59 -18.80 5.83
N VAL A 85 -3.61 -18.84 4.92
CA VAL A 85 -2.70 -17.71 4.67
C VAL A 85 -2.83 -17.24 3.22
N PRO A 86 -3.48 -16.09 2.97
CA PRO A 86 -3.49 -15.48 1.64
C PRO A 86 -2.12 -14.94 1.27
N VAL A 87 -1.75 -15.07 0.01
CA VAL A 87 -0.50 -14.59 -0.58
C VAL A 87 -0.82 -13.74 -1.79
N THR A 88 -0.22 -12.56 -1.91
CA THR A 88 -0.57 -11.63 -2.97
C THR A 88 0.44 -11.63 -4.13
N ILE A 89 -0.07 -11.53 -5.36
CA ILE A 89 0.72 -11.25 -6.57
C ILE A 89 0.58 -9.76 -6.92
N ASN A 90 1.69 -9.15 -7.27
CA ASN A 90 1.70 -7.78 -7.78
C ASN A 90 1.43 -7.82 -9.29
N TRP A 91 0.18 -7.58 -9.69
CA TRP A 91 -0.24 -7.64 -11.11
C TRP A 91 0.41 -6.58 -12.01
N ASP A 92 0.96 -5.50 -11.44
CA ASP A 92 1.63 -4.43 -12.20
C ASP A 92 3.11 -4.70 -12.45
N ALA A 93 3.76 -5.51 -11.61
CA ALA A 93 5.22 -5.64 -11.61
C ALA A 93 5.75 -7.09 -11.59
N ASP A 94 4.92 -8.08 -11.26
CA ASP A 94 5.37 -9.46 -11.28
C ASP A 94 5.34 -10.02 -12.71
N THR A 95 6.48 -10.54 -13.14
CA THR A 95 6.56 -11.38 -14.35
C THR A 95 5.99 -12.77 -14.06
N PRO A 96 5.69 -13.58 -15.09
CA PRO A 96 5.28 -14.99 -14.91
C PRO A 96 6.22 -15.77 -14.02
N GLU A 97 7.55 -15.60 -14.19
CA GLU A 97 8.59 -16.28 -13.40
C GLU A 97 8.51 -15.90 -11.92
N ARG A 98 8.20 -14.63 -11.60
CA ARG A 98 8.00 -14.17 -10.23
C ARG A 98 6.72 -14.72 -9.62
N ALA A 99 5.65 -14.83 -10.40
CA ALA A 99 4.42 -15.46 -9.94
C ALA A 99 4.68 -16.94 -9.58
N VAL A 100 5.37 -17.69 -10.46
CA VAL A 100 5.81 -19.07 -10.20
C VAL A 100 6.69 -19.16 -8.95
N TYR A 101 7.67 -18.25 -8.82
CA TYR A 101 8.52 -18.21 -7.63
C TYR A 101 7.70 -18.06 -6.34
N LYS A 102 6.73 -17.16 -6.30
CA LYS A 102 5.88 -16.93 -5.12
C LYS A 102 5.05 -18.16 -4.78
N VAL A 103 4.48 -18.84 -5.78
CA VAL A 103 3.78 -20.12 -5.60
C VAL A 103 4.69 -21.16 -4.96
N LYS A 104 5.89 -21.36 -5.51
CA LYS A 104 6.89 -22.31 -5.01
C LYS A 104 7.38 -21.96 -3.59
N ALA A 105 7.74 -20.69 -3.37
CA ALA A 105 8.28 -20.21 -2.10
C ALA A 105 7.29 -20.37 -0.93
N THR A 106 5.99 -20.25 -1.19
CA THR A 106 4.93 -20.41 -0.18
C THR A 106 4.30 -21.80 -0.16
N SER A 107 4.75 -22.70 -1.04
CA SER A 107 4.15 -24.03 -1.23
C SER A 107 2.62 -23.97 -1.42
N SER A 108 2.16 -22.91 -2.11
CA SER A 108 0.73 -22.69 -2.31
C SER A 108 0.15 -23.74 -3.24
N ARG A 109 -0.98 -24.34 -2.83
CA ARG A 109 -1.63 -25.43 -3.58
C ARG A 109 -2.69 -24.94 -4.56
N ILE A 110 -3.12 -23.69 -4.44
CA ILE A 110 -4.13 -23.10 -5.30
C ILE A 110 -3.81 -21.63 -5.59
N VAL A 111 -4.12 -21.22 -6.83
CA VAL A 111 -4.04 -19.84 -7.30
C VAL A 111 -5.43 -19.40 -7.73
N PHE A 112 -5.99 -18.42 -7.04
CA PHE A 112 -7.26 -17.79 -7.41
C PHE A 112 -7.01 -16.64 -8.37
N ILE A 113 -7.76 -16.63 -9.46
CA ILE A 113 -7.62 -15.68 -10.56
C ILE A 113 -8.96 -15.03 -10.93
N ASP A 114 -8.88 -13.95 -11.73
CA ASP A 114 -9.98 -13.42 -12.56
C ASP A 114 -9.70 -13.64 -14.06
N ASP A 115 -10.60 -13.12 -14.91
CA ASP A 115 -10.48 -13.28 -16.37
C ASP A 115 -9.40 -12.42 -17.00
N GLY A 116 -8.84 -11.43 -16.28
CA GLY A 116 -7.84 -10.50 -16.78
C GLY A 116 -6.39 -10.95 -16.59
N VAL A 117 -6.15 -12.06 -15.88
CA VAL A 117 -4.80 -12.58 -15.67
C VAL A 117 -4.22 -13.14 -16.98
N PRO A 118 -2.98 -12.75 -17.37
CA PRO A 118 -2.38 -13.20 -18.62
C PRO A 118 -2.25 -14.73 -18.71
N LYS A 119 -2.70 -15.30 -19.84
CA LYS A 119 -2.65 -16.75 -20.06
C LYS A 119 -1.23 -17.30 -19.95
N SER A 120 -0.23 -16.57 -20.45
CA SER A 120 1.19 -16.97 -20.36
C SER A 120 1.66 -17.21 -18.92
N ALA A 121 1.18 -16.39 -17.98
CA ALA A 121 1.49 -16.58 -16.56
C ALA A 121 0.81 -17.83 -15.98
N LEU A 122 -0.42 -18.11 -16.42
CA LEU A 122 -1.16 -19.31 -15.99
C LEU A 122 -0.52 -20.58 -16.55
N ASP A 123 -0.21 -20.60 -17.83
CA ASP A 123 0.45 -21.74 -18.50
C ASP A 123 1.80 -22.06 -17.81
N GLN A 124 2.55 -21.04 -17.41
CA GLN A 124 3.83 -21.25 -16.71
C GLN A 124 3.62 -21.75 -15.26
N ILE A 125 2.64 -21.23 -14.53
CA ILE A 125 2.31 -21.72 -13.18
C ILE A 125 1.90 -23.20 -13.25
N GLU A 126 1.04 -23.59 -14.18
CA GLU A 126 0.59 -24.97 -14.37
C GLU A 126 1.73 -25.90 -14.80
N ALA A 127 2.66 -25.43 -15.65
CA ALA A 127 3.80 -26.21 -16.12
C ALA A 127 4.88 -26.42 -15.04
N GLU A 128 5.10 -25.43 -14.17
CA GLU A 128 6.23 -25.43 -13.24
C GLU A 128 5.84 -25.68 -11.77
N THR A 129 4.56 -25.75 -11.45
CA THR A 129 4.08 -25.98 -10.08
C THR A 129 3.00 -27.06 -10.06
N SER A 130 2.72 -27.60 -8.86
CA SER A 130 1.56 -28.50 -8.63
C SER A 130 0.31 -27.74 -8.20
N ALA A 131 0.34 -26.41 -8.19
CA ALA A 131 -0.79 -25.60 -7.76
C ALA A 131 -1.94 -25.66 -8.78
N LYS A 132 -3.16 -25.79 -8.28
CA LYS A 132 -4.37 -25.69 -9.11
C LYS A 132 -4.68 -24.24 -9.40
N VAL A 133 -5.07 -23.92 -10.62
CA VAL A 133 -5.56 -22.59 -10.99
C VAL A 133 -7.10 -22.62 -10.99
N ALA A 134 -7.73 -21.65 -10.33
CA ALA A 134 -9.18 -21.57 -10.23
C ALA A 134 -9.69 -20.12 -10.37
N LYS A 135 -10.71 -19.90 -11.22
CA LYS A 135 -11.40 -18.62 -11.25
C LYS A 135 -12.21 -18.46 -9.96
N ALA A 136 -11.92 -17.44 -9.19
CA ALA A 136 -12.54 -17.20 -7.87
C ALA A 136 -14.06 -17.17 -7.94
N ALA A 137 -14.63 -16.45 -8.91
CA ALA A 137 -16.08 -16.36 -9.11
C ALA A 137 -16.72 -17.73 -9.39
N SER A 138 -16.15 -18.50 -10.31
CA SER A 138 -16.69 -19.82 -10.69
C SER A 138 -16.54 -20.84 -9.56
N ALA A 139 -15.41 -20.82 -8.86
CA ALA A 139 -15.15 -21.71 -7.72
C ALA A 139 -16.15 -21.45 -6.59
N LEU A 140 -16.41 -20.18 -6.25
CA LEU A 140 -17.38 -19.82 -5.22
C LEU A 140 -18.81 -20.19 -5.63
N SER A 141 -19.20 -19.93 -6.88
CA SER A 141 -20.52 -20.32 -7.41
C SER A 141 -20.73 -21.84 -7.41
N SER A 142 -19.70 -22.61 -7.77
CA SER A 142 -19.72 -24.08 -7.73
C SER A 142 -19.85 -24.61 -6.31
N ALA A 143 -19.14 -24.02 -5.35
CA ALA A 143 -19.25 -24.37 -3.94
C ALA A 143 -20.65 -24.11 -3.39
N LEU A 144 -21.27 -22.98 -3.78
CA LEU A 144 -22.64 -22.65 -3.41
C LEU A 144 -23.64 -23.69 -3.96
N ALA A 145 -23.56 -24.01 -5.24
CA ALA A 145 -24.45 -25.00 -5.87
C ALA A 145 -24.33 -26.38 -5.21
N THR A 146 -23.10 -26.84 -4.98
CA THR A 146 -22.84 -28.12 -4.33
C THR A 146 -23.42 -28.19 -2.93
N ARG A 147 -23.41 -27.09 -2.21
CA ARG A 147 -23.92 -27.02 -0.84
C ARG A 147 -25.44 -26.97 -0.78
N ILE A 148 -26.08 -26.22 -1.70
CA ILE A 148 -27.54 -26.19 -1.81
C ILE A 148 -28.08 -27.58 -2.10
N ASP A 149 -27.47 -28.34 -2.99
CA ASP A 149 -27.91 -29.69 -3.35
C ASP A 149 -27.72 -30.69 -2.21
N LYS A 150 -26.71 -30.54 -1.37
CA LYS A 150 -26.38 -31.54 -0.33
C LYS A 150 -27.08 -31.33 0.99
N GLU A 151 -27.37 -30.13 1.42
CA GLU A 151 -27.77 -29.86 2.80
C GLU A 151 -29.00 -28.97 2.97
N GLN A 152 -29.66 -28.53 1.89
CA GLN A 152 -30.83 -27.64 1.97
C GLN A 152 -30.57 -26.45 2.93
N LEU A 153 -29.42 -25.79 2.79
CA LEU A 153 -29.09 -24.65 3.64
C LEU A 153 -30.07 -23.52 3.37
N PRO A 154 -30.84 -23.08 4.35
CA PRO A 154 -31.51 -21.80 4.22
C PRO A 154 -30.43 -20.73 4.15
N LEU A 155 -30.35 -19.98 3.03
CA LEU A 155 -29.50 -18.79 2.88
C LEU A 155 -29.86 -17.69 3.92
N THR A 156 -30.85 -17.95 4.76
CA THR A 156 -31.38 -17.07 5.82
C THR A 156 -30.92 -17.42 7.22
N GLY A 157 -30.16 -18.51 7.42
CA GLY A 157 -29.72 -18.93 8.73
C GLY A 157 -28.27 -18.57 9.00
N TYR A 158 -28.03 -17.49 9.75
CA TYR A 158 -26.76 -17.32 10.43
C TYR A 158 -26.56 -18.42 11.47
N PRO A 159 -25.31 -18.80 11.73
CA PRO A 159 -24.98 -19.48 12.97
C PRO A 159 -25.54 -18.67 14.15
N SER A 160 -26.14 -19.33 15.14
CA SER A 160 -26.66 -18.68 16.34
C SER A 160 -25.63 -17.86 17.11
N TYR A 161 -24.36 -18.09 16.85
CA TYR A 161 -23.20 -17.33 17.30
C TYR A 161 -23.17 -15.88 16.78
N TRP A 162 -23.79 -15.61 15.62
CA TRP A 162 -23.79 -14.30 14.97
C TRP A 162 -25.14 -13.58 15.01
N SER A 163 -26.14 -14.20 15.58
CA SER A 163 -27.42 -13.58 15.87
C SER A 163 -27.66 -13.55 17.37
N SER A 164 -27.77 -12.34 17.93
CA SER A 164 -28.23 -12.14 19.29
C SER A 164 -29.70 -12.55 19.53
N SER A 165 -30.39 -13.04 18.49
CA SER A 165 -31.76 -13.56 18.56
C SER A 165 -31.75 -15.05 18.30
N GLY A 166 -31.63 -15.84 19.36
CA GLY A 166 -31.56 -17.29 19.33
C GLY A 166 -32.73 -17.95 18.62
N ASN A 167 -32.45 -18.71 17.57
CA ASN A 167 -33.24 -19.87 17.19
C ASN A 167 -32.34 -20.89 16.50
N PRO A 168 -32.03 -22.04 17.16
CA PRO A 168 -31.14 -23.04 16.59
C PRO A 168 -31.96 -24.01 15.72
N THR A 169 -31.80 -23.95 14.40
CA THR A 169 -32.28 -25.01 13.53
C THR A 169 -31.16 -25.57 12.68
N SER A 170 -30.80 -26.79 12.99
CA SER A 170 -30.20 -27.90 12.21
C SER A 170 -28.97 -27.73 11.30
N THR A 171 -28.30 -26.63 11.29
CA THR A 171 -26.98 -26.41 10.66
C THR A 171 -25.80 -26.70 11.61
N ALA A 172 -26.07 -27.30 12.74
CA ALA A 172 -25.19 -27.40 13.90
C ALA A 172 -23.81 -28.02 13.65
N ALA A 173 -23.68 -29.02 12.77
CA ALA A 173 -22.39 -29.68 12.57
C ALA A 173 -21.39 -28.87 11.76
N VAL A 174 -21.87 -28.14 10.73
CA VAL A 174 -21.06 -27.29 9.87
C VAL A 174 -20.69 -26.00 10.59
N THR A 175 -21.67 -25.42 11.26
CA THR A 175 -21.53 -24.24 12.10
C THR A 175 -20.51 -24.50 13.21
N ALA A 176 -20.62 -25.62 13.93
CA ALA A 176 -19.69 -26.02 14.98
C ALA A 176 -18.25 -26.23 14.48
N GLY A 177 -18.05 -26.60 13.21
CA GLY A 177 -16.72 -26.72 12.60
C GLY A 177 -16.07 -25.35 12.37
N VAL A 178 -16.79 -24.42 11.76
CA VAL A 178 -16.34 -23.04 11.51
C VAL A 178 -16.19 -22.28 12.83
N GLU A 179 -17.14 -22.39 13.75
CA GLU A 179 -17.09 -21.77 15.07
C GLU A 179 -15.88 -22.25 15.89
N ARG A 180 -15.57 -23.54 15.87
CA ARG A 180 -14.41 -24.08 16.57
C ARG A 180 -13.10 -23.56 16.02
N ARG A 181 -12.96 -23.52 14.70
CA ARG A 181 -11.76 -22.98 14.04
C ARG A 181 -11.62 -21.48 14.22
N TYR A 182 -12.72 -20.77 14.13
CA TYR A 182 -12.71 -19.34 14.40
C TYR A 182 -12.28 -19.05 15.84
N ALA A 183 -12.73 -19.83 16.82
CA ALA A 183 -12.27 -19.71 18.20
C ALA A 183 -10.76 -19.98 18.34
N GLU A 184 -10.21 -20.92 17.56
CA GLU A 184 -8.76 -21.14 17.48
C GLU A 184 -8.04 -19.95 16.85
N VAL A 185 -8.52 -19.45 15.70
CA VAL A 185 -7.96 -18.26 15.03
C VAL A 185 -8.03 -17.03 15.92
N ALA A 186 -9.07 -16.90 16.71
CA ALA A 186 -9.25 -15.81 17.66
C ALA A 186 -8.11 -15.70 18.68
N THR A 187 -7.47 -16.81 19.00
CA THR A 187 -6.31 -16.85 19.91
C THR A 187 -4.97 -16.69 19.22
N MET A 188 -4.92 -16.77 17.89
CA MET A 188 -3.69 -16.65 17.11
C MET A 188 -3.05 -15.26 17.30
N THR A 189 -1.76 -15.25 17.55
CA THR A 189 -0.98 -14.05 17.82
C THR A 189 0.19 -13.94 16.86
N ASP A 190 1.04 -14.94 16.83
CA ASP A 190 2.28 -14.96 16.03
C ASP A 190 2.14 -15.75 14.72
N GLU A 191 1.01 -16.45 14.54
CA GLU A 191 0.67 -17.13 13.31
C GLU A 191 0.52 -16.14 12.17
N THR A 192 0.92 -16.58 10.97
CA THR A 192 0.89 -15.72 9.79
C THR A 192 -0.53 -15.46 9.34
N ARG A 193 -0.93 -14.17 9.30
CA ARG A 193 -2.22 -13.71 8.78
C ARG A 193 -2.22 -13.60 7.26
N ILE A 194 -1.12 -13.12 6.68
CA ILE A 194 -0.94 -12.90 5.24
C ILE A 194 0.55 -12.86 4.89
N ILE A 195 0.89 -13.22 3.66
CA ILE A 195 2.23 -13.00 3.10
C ILE A 195 2.14 -11.98 1.96
N ILE A 196 2.92 -10.90 2.08
CA ILE A 196 3.05 -9.85 1.07
C ILE A 196 4.50 -9.84 0.60
N PHE A 197 4.70 -9.93 -0.72
CA PHE A 197 6.05 -9.88 -1.28
C PHE A 197 6.48 -8.44 -1.56
N THR A 198 7.71 -8.13 -1.16
CA THR A 198 8.36 -6.84 -1.45
C THR A 198 9.44 -7.02 -2.50
N SER A 199 9.80 -5.94 -3.19
CA SER A 199 10.97 -5.94 -4.07
C SER A 199 12.23 -6.14 -3.23
N GLY A 200 12.80 -7.35 -3.27
CA GLY A 200 14.08 -7.65 -2.62
C GLY A 200 15.25 -6.93 -3.31
N THR A 201 16.28 -6.59 -2.54
CA THR A 201 17.56 -6.03 -3.07
C THR A 201 18.39 -7.06 -3.84
N THR A 202 18.02 -8.33 -3.82
CA THR A 202 18.75 -9.46 -4.42
C THR A 202 18.08 -10.05 -5.67
N GLY A 203 17.21 -9.31 -6.34
CA GLY A 203 16.56 -9.69 -7.60
C GLY A 203 15.22 -10.44 -7.46
N MET A 204 15.09 -11.39 -6.51
CA MET A 204 13.81 -12.06 -6.23
C MET A 204 13.08 -11.40 -5.07
N PRO A 205 11.74 -11.27 -5.13
CA PRO A 205 10.98 -10.61 -4.08
C PRO A 205 11.00 -11.41 -2.77
N LYS A 206 11.11 -10.70 -1.64
CA LYS A 206 11.05 -11.33 -0.31
C LYS A 206 9.61 -11.40 0.18
N GLY A 207 9.17 -12.58 0.58
CA GLY A 207 7.85 -12.78 1.19
C GLY A 207 7.87 -12.39 2.67
N VAL A 208 7.10 -11.37 3.04
CA VAL A 208 6.99 -10.87 4.40
C VAL A 208 5.83 -11.56 5.10
N LYS A 209 6.10 -12.31 6.15
CA LYS A 209 5.07 -12.94 6.99
C LYS A 209 4.55 -11.93 8.01
N LEU A 210 3.33 -11.46 7.79
CA LEU A 210 2.64 -10.56 8.72
C LEU A 210 1.74 -11.36 9.66
N PRO A 211 2.01 -11.35 10.97
CA PRO A 211 1.23 -12.12 11.94
C PRO A 211 -0.06 -11.40 12.34
N TYR A 212 -0.99 -12.14 12.97
CA TYR A 212 -2.23 -11.57 13.50
C TYR A 212 -2.00 -10.43 14.48
N ARG A 213 -0.97 -10.53 15.35
CA ARG A 213 -0.62 -9.43 16.29
C ARG A 213 -0.28 -8.13 15.56
N ALA A 214 0.36 -8.21 14.37
CA ALA A 214 0.73 -7.02 13.62
C ALA A 214 -0.51 -6.28 13.10
N TYR A 215 -1.52 -7.01 12.63
CA TYR A 215 -2.79 -6.42 12.23
C TYR A 215 -3.59 -5.87 13.40
N ARG A 216 -3.55 -6.50 14.58
CA ARG A 216 -4.18 -5.96 15.80
C ARG A 216 -3.52 -4.65 16.24
N ALA A 217 -2.18 -4.61 16.26
CA ALA A 217 -1.43 -3.39 16.57
C ALA A 217 -1.70 -2.28 15.55
N ASN A 218 -1.73 -2.63 14.26
CA ASN A 218 -2.06 -1.69 13.19
C ASN A 218 -3.48 -1.13 13.34
N ARG A 219 -4.48 -1.96 13.70
CA ARG A 219 -5.84 -1.48 13.98
C ARG A 219 -5.84 -0.46 15.12
N ALA A 220 -5.26 -0.79 16.27
CA ALA A 220 -5.22 0.11 17.41
C ALA A 220 -4.51 1.43 17.07
N THR A 221 -3.35 1.34 16.42
CA THR A 221 -2.61 2.51 15.92
C THR A 221 -3.44 3.37 14.98
N PHE A 222 -4.18 2.74 14.06
CA PHE A 222 -4.99 3.44 13.06
C PHE A 222 -6.19 4.14 13.70
N GLU A 223 -6.85 3.49 14.66
CA GLU A 223 -7.98 4.05 15.38
C GLU A 223 -7.56 5.24 16.25
N ASP A 224 -6.46 5.13 16.99
CA ASP A 224 -5.89 6.23 17.76
C ASP A 224 -5.42 7.39 16.87
N PHE A 225 -4.68 7.05 15.82
CA PHE A 225 -4.11 8.01 14.88
C PHE A 225 -5.19 8.83 14.17
N LEU A 226 -6.25 8.19 13.68
CA LEU A 226 -7.35 8.85 12.99
C LEU A 226 -8.46 9.33 13.96
N ARG A 227 -8.30 9.15 15.26
CA ARG A 227 -9.34 9.44 16.26
C ARG A 227 -10.68 8.87 15.84
N VAL A 228 -10.67 7.58 15.51
CA VAL A 228 -11.89 6.87 15.11
C VAL A 228 -12.79 6.77 16.34
N PRO A 229 -14.04 7.26 16.29
CA PRO A 229 -14.94 7.19 17.43
C PRO A 229 -15.22 5.74 17.83
N ALA A 230 -15.54 5.52 19.11
CA ALA A 230 -15.95 4.21 19.59
C ALA A 230 -17.21 3.72 18.84
N GLU A 231 -17.43 2.42 18.84
CA GLU A 231 -18.62 1.84 18.22
C GLU A 231 -19.90 2.38 18.89
N GLY A 232 -20.86 2.84 18.08
CA GLY A 232 -22.09 3.48 18.58
C GLY A 232 -21.99 4.97 18.86
N GLU A 233 -20.80 5.56 18.88
CA GLU A 233 -20.62 7.01 18.84
C GLU A 233 -20.72 7.51 17.41
N ALA A 234 -21.61 8.43 17.17
CA ALA A 234 -22.10 9.00 15.92
C ALA A 234 -21.19 8.97 14.68
N GLY A 235 -21.82 8.78 13.53
CA GLY A 235 -21.28 8.96 12.18
C GLY A 235 -20.92 7.67 11.45
N SER A 236 -21.17 7.65 10.14
CA SER A 236 -20.73 6.57 9.24
C SER A 236 -19.23 6.69 8.94
N PHE A 237 -18.59 5.55 8.65
CA PHE A 237 -17.19 5.50 8.28
C PHE A 237 -17.04 4.85 6.90
N ALA A 238 -16.42 5.54 5.96
CA ALA A 238 -16.18 5.01 4.62
C ALA A 238 -14.69 5.03 4.27
N VAL A 239 -14.26 4.07 3.46
CA VAL A 239 -12.90 4.00 2.89
C VAL A 239 -13.01 3.89 1.37
N ILE A 240 -12.29 4.75 0.63
CA ILE A 240 -12.25 4.69 -0.84
C ILE A 240 -10.92 4.10 -1.27
N LEU A 241 -10.92 2.86 -1.76
CA LEU A 241 -9.73 2.10 -2.15
C LEU A 241 -9.54 2.08 -3.66
N ALA A 242 -8.53 2.81 -4.14
CA ALA A 242 -8.06 2.75 -5.53
C ALA A 242 -6.63 2.18 -5.65
N ASN A 243 -5.87 2.21 -4.56
CA ASN A 243 -4.53 1.62 -4.51
C ASN A 243 -4.62 0.07 -4.56
N PRO A 244 -3.63 -0.59 -5.17
CA PRO A 244 -3.66 -2.05 -5.34
C PRO A 244 -3.76 -2.82 -4.02
N LEU A 245 -4.68 -3.79 -3.96
CA LEU A 245 -4.88 -4.65 -2.78
C LEU A 245 -3.67 -5.56 -2.47
N HIS A 246 -2.74 -5.75 -3.39
CA HIS A 246 -1.51 -6.50 -3.14
C HIS A 246 -0.45 -5.70 -2.36
N HIS A 247 -0.66 -4.40 -2.14
CA HIS A 247 0.23 -3.59 -1.31
C HIS A 247 -0.29 -3.47 0.12
N THR A 248 0.63 -3.43 1.09
CA THR A 248 0.32 -3.28 2.51
C THR A 248 -0.54 -2.07 2.81
N ASN A 249 -0.39 -0.99 2.03
CA ASN A 249 -1.21 0.21 2.12
C ASN A 249 -2.71 -0.11 2.08
N SER A 250 -3.15 -0.88 1.08
CA SER A 250 -4.56 -1.22 0.92
C SER A 250 -4.97 -2.43 1.74
N THR A 251 -4.06 -3.42 1.94
CA THR A 251 -4.37 -4.59 2.77
C THR A 251 -4.64 -4.23 4.22
N ALA A 252 -3.82 -3.36 4.83
CA ALA A 252 -3.99 -2.97 6.22
C ALA A 252 -5.29 -2.18 6.46
N ILE A 253 -5.63 -1.27 5.56
CA ILE A 253 -6.86 -0.48 5.66
C ILE A 253 -8.10 -1.32 5.36
N SER A 254 -8.07 -2.17 4.33
CA SER A 254 -9.19 -3.06 4.04
C SER A 254 -9.40 -4.06 5.18
N ASP A 255 -8.34 -4.61 5.76
CA ASP A 255 -8.44 -5.50 6.92
C ASP A 255 -9.02 -4.77 8.15
N TRP A 256 -8.63 -3.52 8.39
CA TRP A 256 -9.26 -2.69 9.42
C TRP A 256 -10.77 -2.52 9.17
N ALA A 257 -11.18 -2.16 7.94
CA ALA A 257 -12.58 -1.97 7.59
C ALA A 257 -13.39 -3.27 7.67
N LEU A 258 -12.79 -4.42 7.31
CA LEU A 258 -13.42 -5.74 7.50
C LEU A 258 -13.80 -5.98 8.97
N ARG A 259 -12.97 -5.54 9.90
CA ARG A 259 -13.17 -5.72 11.35
C ARG A 259 -14.04 -4.66 11.99
N ARG A 260 -14.15 -3.47 11.39
CA ARG A 260 -14.87 -2.32 11.98
C ARG A 260 -16.35 -2.38 11.62
N PRO A 261 -17.27 -2.56 12.60
CA PRO A 261 -18.71 -2.44 12.37
C PRO A 261 -19.08 -1.05 11.85
N GLY A 262 -20.01 -0.99 10.89
CA GLY A 262 -20.45 0.25 10.27
C GLY A 262 -19.43 0.93 9.35
N ALA A 263 -18.29 0.30 9.06
CA ALA A 263 -17.39 0.76 8.01
C ALA A 263 -17.88 0.29 6.63
N GLU A 264 -17.82 1.18 5.64
CA GLU A 264 -18.12 0.89 4.24
C GLU A 264 -16.84 0.98 3.40
N ILE A 265 -16.65 0.06 2.46
CA ILE A 265 -15.54 0.05 1.50
C ILE A 265 -16.08 0.37 0.10
N HIS A 266 -15.59 1.44 -0.52
CA HIS A 266 -15.74 1.72 -1.94
C HIS A 266 -14.48 1.21 -2.66
N LEU A 267 -14.60 0.09 -3.38
CA LEU A 267 -13.48 -0.59 -4.04
C LEU A 267 -13.47 -0.31 -5.54
N LEU A 268 -12.50 0.47 -5.99
CA LEU A 268 -12.25 0.71 -7.42
C LEU A 268 -11.29 -0.35 -7.96
N PRO A 269 -11.45 -0.82 -9.20
CA PRO A 269 -10.51 -1.80 -9.80
C PRO A 269 -9.08 -1.24 -9.90
N ARG A 270 -8.96 0.07 -10.10
CA ARG A 270 -7.72 0.85 -10.11
C ARG A 270 -8.04 2.34 -9.98
N TYR A 271 -7.03 3.19 -9.80
CA TYR A 271 -7.22 4.64 -9.85
C TYR A 271 -7.75 5.09 -11.22
N THR A 272 -8.70 6.03 -11.21
CA THR A 272 -9.28 6.71 -12.35
C THR A 272 -9.55 8.16 -12.00
N THR A 273 -9.67 9.03 -12.99
CA THR A 273 -10.01 10.45 -12.79
C THR A 273 -11.33 10.65 -12.07
N GLN A 274 -12.27 9.72 -12.21
CA GLN A 274 -13.57 9.70 -11.53
C GLN A 274 -13.47 9.51 -10.01
N TYR A 275 -12.28 9.16 -9.50
CA TYR A 275 -12.03 9.05 -8.06
C TYR A 275 -12.48 10.30 -7.29
N TRP A 276 -12.24 11.48 -7.85
CA TRP A 276 -12.55 12.75 -7.20
C TRP A 276 -14.07 13.02 -7.15
N ALA A 277 -14.81 12.64 -8.19
CA ALA A 277 -16.28 12.71 -8.16
C ALA A 277 -16.87 11.71 -7.14
N LEU A 278 -16.31 10.49 -7.09
CA LEU A 278 -16.70 9.49 -6.10
C LEU A 278 -16.43 9.98 -4.67
N LEU A 279 -15.26 10.58 -4.42
CA LEU A 279 -14.92 11.14 -3.11
C LEU A 279 -15.98 12.15 -2.64
N VAL A 280 -16.38 13.06 -3.53
CA VAL A 280 -17.39 14.08 -3.21
C VAL A 280 -18.76 13.42 -2.99
N ALA A 281 -19.16 12.46 -3.82
CA ALA A 281 -20.41 11.72 -3.67
C ALA A 281 -20.48 10.99 -2.31
N VAL A 282 -19.40 10.27 -1.95
CA VAL A 282 -19.29 9.56 -0.65
C VAL A 282 -19.28 10.55 0.51
N ALA A 283 -18.60 11.69 0.38
CA ALA A 283 -18.61 12.73 1.41
C ALA A 283 -19.99 13.36 1.60
N ALA A 284 -20.74 13.56 0.53
CA ALA A 284 -22.12 14.03 0.58
C ALA A 284 -23.12 12.94 1.02
N GLY A 285 -22.74 11.66 0.93
CA GLY A 285 -23.62 10.53 1.22
C GLY A 285 -24.69 10.28 0.16
N VAL A 286 -24.38 10.60 -1.10
CA VAL A 286 -25.27 10.41 -2.24
C VAL A 286 -24.65 9.48 -3.29
N PRO A 287 -25.45 8.86 -4.17
CA PRO A 287 -24.91 8.07 -5.28
C PRO A 287 -24.01 8.90 -6.21
N LEU A 288 -23.03 8.24 -6.84
CA LEU A 288 -22.28 8.86 -7.92
C LEU A 288 -23.22 9.22 -9.07
N GLY A 289 -23.17 10.46 -9.57
CA GLY A 289 -24.08 10.98 -10.59
C GLY A 289 -25.41 11.53 -10.05
N ASP A 290 -25.56 11.64 -8.73
CA ASP A 290 -26.74 12.28 -8.13
C ASP A 290 -26.88 13.74 -8.58
N PRO A 291 -28.11 14.22 -8.90
CA PRO A 291 -28.36 15.61 -9.29
C PRO A 291 -27.86 16.66 -8.29
N ALA A 292 -27.77 16.32 -6.99
CA ALA A 292 -27.22 17.21 -5.97
C ALA A 292 -25.74 17.58 -6.24
N LEU A 293 -25.01 16.77 -7.01
CA LEU A 293 -23.62 17.01 -7.42
C LEU A 293 -23.49 17.91 -8.67
N ALA A 294 -24.63 18.39 -9.23
CA ALA A 294 -24.65 19.22 -10.42
C ALA A 294 -24.05 20.64 -10.19
N GLU A 295 -24.03 21.46 -11.24
CA GLU A 295 -23.21 22.67 -11.42
C GLU A 295 -23.09 23.63 -10.23
N ASP A 296 -24.18 23.95 -9.54
CA ASP A 296 -24.12 24.86 -8.39
C ASP A 296 -23.78 24.17 -7.07
N GLY A 297 -24.06 22.86 -6.97
CA GLY A 297 -23.70 21.98 -5.85
C GLY A 297 -24.15 22.49 -4.46
N ALA A 298 -25.14 23.37 -4.39
CA ALA A 298 -25.60 23.95 -3.12
C ALA A 298 -26.13 22.87 -2.18
N ALA A 299 -27.00 21.98 -2.69
CA ALA A 299 -27.53 20.85 -1.95
C ALA A 299 -26.42 19.90 -1.45
N ALA A 300 -25.44 19.60 -2.30
CA ALA A 300 -24.30 18.76 -1.90
C ALA A 300 -23.46 19.41 -0.80
N ARG A 301 -23.23 20.73 -0.83
CA ARG A 301 -22.51 21.43 0.25
C ARG A 301 -23.25 21.35 1.57
N GLU A 302 -24.57 21.48 1.58
CA GLU A 302 -25.38 21.32 2.78
C GLU A 302 -25.30 19.89 3.35
N LEU A 303 -25.38 18.88 2.48
CA LEU A 303 -25.22 17.48 2.88
C LEU A 303 -23.82 17.20 3.45
N ILE A 304 -22.77 17.69 2.78
CA ILE A 304 -21.39 17.58 3.27
C ILE A 304 -21.24 18.20 4.65
N ALA A 305 -21.76 19.41 4.86
CA ALA A 305 -21.70 20.11 6.14
C ALA A 305 -22.46 19.33 7.22
N ALA A 306 -23.65 18.82 6.91
CA ALA A 306 -24.45 18.02 7.84
C ALA A 306 -23.73 16.72 8.24
N ARG A 307 -23.12 16.02 7.28
CA ARG A 307 -22.34 14.79 7.55
C ARG A 307 -21.08 15.06 8.38
N ALA A 308 -20.38 16.15 8.09
CA ALA A 308 -19.25 16.58 8.91
C ALA A 308 -19.69 16.86 10.36
N ALA A 309 -20.81 17.59 10.54
CA ALA A 309 -21.39 17.88 11.85
C ALA A 309 -21.85 16.60 12.59
N ALA A 310 -22.34 15.60 11.86
CA ALA A 310 -22.71 14.29 12.39
C ALA A 310 -21.51 13.39 12.72
N GLY A 311 -20.26 13.84 12.51
CA GLY A 311 -19.06 13.05 12.77
C GLY A 311 -18.80 11.94 11.75
N CYS A 312 -19.40 11.97 10.56
CA CYS A 312 -19.09 11.04 9.48
C CYS A 312 -17.63 11.19 9.03
N ARG A 313 -17.03 10.11 8.54
CA ARG A 313 -15.64 10.08 8.13
C ARG A 313 -15.46 9.35 6.79
N VAL A 314 -14.59 9.89 5.95
CA VAL A 314 -14.18 9.26 4.69
C VAL A 314 -12.66 9.23 4.66
N VAL A 315 -12.05 8.04 4.63
CA VAL A 315 -10.61 7.86 4.54
C VAL A 315 -10.22 7.52 3.12
N CYS A 316 -9.31 8.31 2.58
CA CYS A 316 -8.82 8.23 1.21
C CYS A 316 -7.32 7.88 1.22
N PRO A 317 -6.94 6.58 1.22
CA PRO A 317 -5.54 6.20 1.07
C PRO A 317 -5.06 6.54 -0.33
N LEU A 318 -4.09 7.45 -0.43
CA LEU A 318 -3.56 7.97 -1.67
C LEU A 318 -2.03 7.96 -1.64
N VAL A 319 -1.43 8.24 -2.78
CA VAL A 319 0.01 8.53 -2.94
C VAL A 319 0.17 9.91 -3.57
N SER A 320 1.32 10.56 -3.36
CA SER A 320 1.58 11.94 -3.85
C SER A 320 1.30 12.09 -5.36
N ARG A 321 1.56 11.04 -6.16
CA ARG A 321 1.26 11.02 -7.60
C ARG A 321 -0.20 11.31 -7.97
N HIS A 322 -1.16 10.95 -7.12
CA HIS A 322 -2.58 11.24 -7.39
C HIS A 322 -2.87 12.74 -7.39
N PHE A 323 -2.07 13.53 -6.67
CA PHE A 323 -2.20 15.00 -6.66
C PHE A 323 -1.54 15.65 -7.87
N ASP A 324 -0.57 15.01 -8.52
CA ASP A 324 -0.12 15.43 -9.85
C ASP A 324 -1.25 15.28 -10.88
N PHE A 325 -1.97 14.15 -10.82
CA PHE A 325 -3.12 13.92 -11.69
C PHE A 325 -4.26 14.92 -11.39
N LEU A 326 -4.54 15.19 -10.11
CA LEU A 326 -5.53 16.20 -9.73
C LEU A 326 -5.18 17.58 -10.28
N ASP A 327 -3.92 18.01 -10.09
CA ASP A 327 -3.43 19.32 -10.58
C ASP A 327 -3.55 19.43 -12.11
N ALA A 328 -3.20 18.35 -12.83
CA ALA A 328 -3.36 18.29 -14.28
C ALA A 328 -4.83 18.42 -14.72
N LEU A 329 -5.75 17.70 -14.04
CA LEU A 329 -7.19 17.79 -14.32
C LEU A 329 -7.74 19.19 -14.04
N MET A 330 -7.30 19.83 -12.95
CA MET A 330 -7.69 21.19 -12.59
C MET A 330 -7.23 22.20 -13.65
N LYS A 331 -5.98 22.10 -14.10
CA LYS A 331 -5.41 22.98 -15.14
C LYS A 331 -6.07 22.79 -16.49
N ALA A 332 -6.47 21.57 -16.83
CA ALA A 332 -7.17 21.25 -18.07
C ALA A 332 -8.67 21.60 -18.03
N GLY A 333 -9.25 21.88 -16.87
CA GLY A 333 -10.69 22.03 -16.70
C GLY A 333 -11.48 20.74 -16.91
N GLU A 334 -10.83 19.58 -16.69
CA GLU A 334 -11.37 18.23 -16.93
C GLU A 334 -11.70 17.49 -15.63
N LEU A 335 -11.72 18.19 -14.49
CA LEU A 335 -12.11 17.55 -13.23
C LEU A 335 -13.60 17.11 -13.32
N PRO A 336 -13.93 15.83 -13.03
CA PRO A 336 -15.28 15.30 -13.20
C PRO A 336 -16.29 15.75 -12.12
N VAL A 337 -15.92 16.70 -11.29
CA VAL A 337 -16.74 17.34 -10.26
C VAL A 337 -16.35 18.81 -10.17
N ALA A 338 -17.29 19.67 -9.80
CA ALA A 338 -17.02 21.09 -9.63
C ALA A 338 -15.91 21.33 -8.57
N PRO A 339 -14.84 22.08 -8.86
CA PRO A 339 -13.74 22.33 -7.92
C PRO A 339 -14.20 22.86 -6.55
N PRO A 340 -15.22 23.76 -6.43
CA PRO A 340 -15.74 24.19 -5.14
C PRO A 340 -16.33 23.06 -4.30
N LEU A 341 -16.92 22.02 -4.92
CA LEU A 341 -17.47 20.86 -4.21
C LEU A 341 -16.36 19.96 -3.67
N LEU A 342 -15.32 19.70 -4.47
CA LEU A 342 -14.15 18.97 -4.00
C LEU A 342 -13.55 19.67 -2.77
N ARG A 343 -13.34 21.00 -2.87
CA ARG A 343 -12.83 21.79 -1.75
C ARG A 343 -13.75 21.74 -0.54
N ALA A 344 -15.07 21.85 -0.73
CA ALA A 344 -16.05 21.75 0.36
C ALA A 344 -15.97 20.40 1.06
N ALA A 345 -15.90 19.29 0.30
CA ALA A 345 -15.81 17.93 0.86
C ALA A 345 -14.53 17.73 1.69
N THR A 346 -13.38 18.14 1.15
CA THR A 346 -12.07 17.90 1.76
C THR A 346 -11.73 18.89 2.89
N SER A 347 -12.39 20.05 2.96
CA SER A 347 -12.18 21.04 4.03
C SER A 347 -13.26 21.03 5.12
N ALA A 348 -14.36 20.27 4.92
CA ALA A 348 -15.40 20.14 5.93
C ALA A 348 -14.89 19.44 7.19
N ALA A 349 -15.27 19.95 8.36
CA ALA A 349 -14.88 19.39 9.64
C ALA A 349 -16.05 19.44 10.64
N SER A 350 -16.02 18.54 11.62
CA SER A 350 -16.94 18.55 12.76
C SER A 350 -16.69 19.74 13.69
N ALA A 351 -17.60 19.97 14.64
CA ALA A 351 -17.40 20.99 15.70
C ALA A 351 -16.14 20.75 16.53
N ALA A 352 -15.68 19.48 16.63
CA ALA A 352 -14.41 19.12 17.27
C ALA A 352 -13.19 19.35 16.37
N GLY A 353 -13.35 19.96 15.19
CA GLY A 353 -12.27 20.22 14.24
C GLY A 353 -11.72 18.99 13.52
N ILE A 354 -12.44 17.85 13.53
CA ILE A 354 -12.02 16.63 12.83
C ILE A 354 -12.60 16.64 11.42
N GLU A 355 -11.75 16.52 10.43
CA GLU A 355 -12.11 16.57 9.01
C GLU A 355 -13.01 15.41 8.59
N LEU A 356 -14.03 15.69 7.77
CA LEU A 356 -14.89 14.69 7.15
C LEU A 356 -14.07 13.76 6.23
N VAL A 357 -13.21 14.34 5.39
CA VAL A 357 -12.35 13.61 4.46
C VAL A 357 -10.91 13.65 4.91
N THR A 358 -10.33 12.49 5.18
CA THR A 358 -8.91 12.34 5.49
C THR A 358 -8.15 11.90 4.24
N LEU A 359 -7.32 12.79 3.69
CA LEU A 359 -6.42 12.48 2.58
C LEU A 359 -5.14 11.87 3.15
N LEU A 360 -5.10 10.53 3.19
CA LEU A 360 -4.06 9.75 3.88
C LEU A 360 -2.96 9.37 2.89
N LEU A 361 -1.79 10.03 2.99
CA LEU A 361 -0.66 9.86 2.10
C LEU A 361 0.43 8.98 2.72
N GLY A 362 0.98 8.10 1.90
CA GLY A 362 2.11 7.23 2.27
C GLY A 362 2.81 6.68 1.05
N SER A 363 3.81 5.85 1.25
CA SER A 363 4.61 5.17 0.21
C SER A 363 5.54 6.07 -0.62
N ALA A 364 5.43 7.39 -0.52
CA ALA A 364 6.30 8.36 -1.16
C ALA A 364 6.42 9.62 -0.28
N PRO A 365 7.52 10.38 -0.40
CA PRO A 365 7.66 11.64 0.30
C PRO A 365 6.56 12.64 -0.04
N VAL A 366 6.20 13.46 0.93
CA VAL A 366 5.23 14.55 0.78
C VAL A 366 5.96 15.88 0.87
N GLY A 367 6.25 16.46 -0.28
CA GLY A 367 7.04 17.68 -0.38
C GLY A 367 6.22 18.95 -0.52
N PRO A 368 6.90 20.12 -0.65
CA PRO A 368 6.26 21.43 -0.75
C PRO A 368 5.18 21.51 -1.83
N THR A 369 5.50 21.05 -3.05
CA THR A 369 4.56 21.11 -4.18
C THR A 369 3.29 20.30 -3.92
N THR A 370 3.39 19.11 -3.33
CA THR A 370 2.23 18.30 -2.96
C THR A 370 1.38 19.01 -1.91
N VAL A 371 2.01 19.60 -0.89
CA VAL A 371 1.31 20.35 0.17
C VAL A 371 0.61 21.57 -0.41
N GLU A 372 1.28 22.34 -1.27
CA GLU A 372 0.70 23.53 -1.92
C GLU A 372 -0.51 23.19 -2.78
N ARG A 373 -0.43 22.12 -3.59
CA ARG A 373 -1.56 21.62 -4.40
C ARG A 373 -2.74 21.21 -3.53
N LEU A 374 -2.49 20.49 -2.43
CA LEU A 374 -3.54 20.10 -1.47
C LEU A 374 -4.22 21.33 -0.86
N VAL A 375 -3.46 22.31 -0.44
CA VAL A 375 -4.01 23.57 0.09
C VAL A 375 -4.81 24.32 -0.98
N ALA A 376 -4.28 24.41 -2.19
CA ALA A 376 -4.92 25.13 -3.29
C ALA A 376 -6.22 24.45 -3.75
N HIS A 377 -6.19 23.13 -3.99
CA HIS A 377 -7.32 22.40 -4.58
C HIS A 377 -8.30 21.85 -3.55
N CYS A 378 -7.77 21.39 -2.41
CA CYS A 378 -8.55 20.68 -1.38
C CYS A 378 -8.82 21.50 -0.11
N GLY A 379 -8.11 22.63 0.09
CA GLY A 379 -8.29 23.46 1.30
C GLY A 379 -7.88 22.78 2.60
N THR A 380 -7.06 21.74 2.52
CA THR A 380 -6.55 20.98 3.68
C THR A 380 -5.09 20.58 3.50
N LEU A 381 -4.52 19.96 4.52
CA LEU A 381 -3.18 19.39 4.53
C LEU A 381 -3.24 17.86 4.45
N PRO A 382 -2.19 17.21 3.96
CA PRO A 382 -2.14 15.76 3.97
C PRO A 382 -2.03 15.22 5.38
N THR A 383 -2.66 14.08 5.63
CA THR A 383 -2.38 13.23 6.76
C THR A 383 -1.33 12.21 6.30
N VAL A 384 -0.09 12.39 6.74
CA VAL A 384 1.02 11.52 6.32
C VAL A 384 1.10 10.31 7.22
N ARG A 385 1.39 9.14 6.63
CA ARG A 385 1.77 7.93 7.34
C ARG A 385 3.05 7.35 6.75
N PHE A 386 3.88 6.78 7.61
CA PHE A 386 5.16 6.21 7.27
C PHE A 386 5.31 4.81 7.84
N GLY A 387 5.92 3.93 7.04
CA GLY A 387 6.25 2.56 7.40
C GLY A 387 6.57 1.72 6.17
N SER A 388 6.65 0.42 6.37
CA SER A 388 6.98 -0.55 5.32
C SER A 388 6.05 -1.76 5.38
N THR A 389 6.19 -2.68 4.43
CA THR A 389 5.47 -3.96 4.48
C THR A 389 5.84 -4.74 5.73
N GLU A 390 7.11 -4.76 6.10
CA GLU A 390 7.64 -5.48 7.25
C GLU A 390 7.17 -4.93 8.60
N THR A 391 6.61 -3.72 8.61
CA THR A 391 6.02 -3.09 9.80
C THR A 391 4.49 -3.05 9.76
N CYS A 392 3.86 -3.89 8.96
CA CYS A 392 2.41 -3.91 8.75
C CYS A 392 1.85 -2.50 8.47
N LEU A 393 2.56 -1.76 7.61
CA LEU A 393 2.32 -0.42 7.11
C LEU A 393 2.75 0.70 8.04
N GLN A 394 2.15 0.86 9.24
CA GLN A 394 2.24 2.13 9.98
C GLN A 394 3.17 2.06 11.18
N VAL A 395 4.20 2.87 11.14
CA VAL A 395 5.17 3.11 12.23
C VAL A 395 4.98 4.50 12.83
N MET A 396 4.76 5.48 11.96
CA MET A 396 4.57 6.89 12.30
C MET A 396 3.44 7.50 11.47
N GLY A 397 2.86 8.59 11.97
CA GLY A 397 1.88 9.37 11.23
C GLY A 397 1.74 10.79 11.77
N THR A 398 1.16 11.67 10.96
CA THR A 398 0.85 13.04 11.35
C THR A 398 -0.18 13.04 12.47
N PRO A 399 0.11 13.61 13.65
CA PRO A 399 -0.89 13.71 14.70
C PRO A 399 -2.12 14.47 14.20
N LEU A 400 -3.31 13.91 14.41
CA LEU A 400 -4.56 14.64 14.17
C LEU A 400 -4.75 15.71 15.25
N VAL A 401 -4.29 16.90 14.95
CA VAL A 401 -4.61 18.09 15.75
C VAL A 401 -5.96 18.58 15.29
N ALA A 402 -6.88 18.84 16.24
CA ALA A 402 -8.16 19.45 15.93
C ALA A 402 -7.93 20.76 15.16
N ARG A 403 -8.66 20.94 14.07
CA ARG A 403 -8.56 22.15 13.25
C ARG A 403 -9.11 23.33 14.05
N ALA A 404 -8.25 24.26 14.41
CA ALA A 404 -8.71 25.55 14.92
C ALA A 404 -9.51 26.28 13.83
N ALA A 405 -10.49 27.09 14.22
CA ALA A 405 -11.27 27.87 13.27
C ALA A 405 -10.37 28.92 12.59
N GLY A 406 -10.48 29.04 11.25
CA GLY A 406 -9.79 30.07 10.45
C GLY A 406 -8.44 29.62 9.87
N ASP A 407 -7.78 30.56 9.16
CA ASP A 407 -6.51 30.32 8.46
C ASP A 407 -5.35 29.98 9.40
N ASP A 408 -5.39 30.47 10.64
CA ASP A 408 -4.37 30.16 11.66
C ASP A 408 -4.24 28.67 11.96
N GLY A 409 -5.34 27.91 11.87
CA GLY A 409 -5.33 26.46 12.06
C GLY A 409 -4.59 25.72 10.96
N LEU A 410 -4.66 26.19 9.69
CA LEU A 410 -3.94 25.61 8.59
C LEU A 410 -2.43 25.92 8.69
N ALA A 411 -2.07 27.15 9.04
CA ALA A 411 -0.67 27.56 9.21
C ALA A 411 0.03 26.78 10.33
N ALA A 412 -0.63 26.60 11.48
CA ALA A 412 -0.07 25.81 12.58
C ALA A 412 0.19 24.34 12.18
N ARG A 413 -0.72 23.72 11.42
CA ARG A 413 -0.58 22.35 10.92
C ARG A 413 0.47 22.22 9.79
N ARG A 414 0.77 23.32 9.07
CA ARG A 414 1.78 23.36 8.02
C ARG A 414 3.20 23.50 8.57
N ARG A 415 3.36 24.13 9.74
CA ARG A 415 4.66 24.37 10.38
C ARG A 415 5.58 23.14 10.49
N PRO A 416 5.12 21.94 10.90
CA PRO A 416 5.99 20.76 10.92
C PRO A 416 6.61 20.45 9.55
N PHE A 417 5.86 20.58 8.46
CA PHE A 417 6.39 20.37 7.10
C PHE A 417 7.48 21.38 6.77
N GLU A 418 7.22 22.66 7.00
CA GLU A 418 8.15 23.77 6.70
C GLU A 418 9.44 23.66 7.50
N ARG A 419 9.37 23.24 8.76
CA ARG A 419 10.55 23.00 9.60
C ARG A 419 11.46 21.93 9.00
N GLY A 420 10.92 20.86 8.46
CA GLY A 420 11.70 19.83 7.79
C GLY A 420 12.38 20.32 6.52
N TRP A 421 11.67 21.08 5.71
CA TRP A 421 12.22 21.63 4.46
C TRP A 421 13.33 22.65 4.69
N ALA A 422 13.26 23.42 5.78
CA ALA A 422 14.24 24.44 6.13
C ALA A 422 15.38 23.93 7.02
N HIS A 423 15.43 22.63 7.31
CA HIS A 423 16.40 22.09 8.25
C HIS A 423 17.84 22.10 7.72
N GLU A 424 18.76 22.46 8.61
CA GLU A 424 20.20 22.42 8.38
C GLU A 424 20.87 21.66 9.54
N TRP A 425 21.86 20.84 9.22
CA TRP A 425 22.71 20.18 10.20
C TRP A 425 24.17 20.61 10.03
N LYS A 426 24.75 21.23 11.07
CA LYS A 426 26.13 21.75 11.07
C LYS A 426 26.43 22.69 9.87
N GLY A 427 25.45 23.52 9.48
CA GLY A 427 25.57 24.47 8.36
C GLY A 427 25.41 23.84 6.97
N VAL A 428 24.99 22.58 6.89
CA VAL A 428 24.68 21.90 5.63
C VAL A 428 23.15 21.75 5.51
N PRO A 429 22.50 22.21 4.40
CA PRO A 429 21.09 21.98 4.17
C PRO A 429 20.77 20.49 4.21
N THR A 430 19.83 20.11 5.07
CA THR A 430 19.43 18.72 5.33
C THR A 430 17.91 18.66 5.25
N CYS A 431 17.37 19.06 4.10
CA CYS A 431 15.94 19.19 3.86
C CYS A 431 15.24 17.83 4.01
N GLY A 432 14.38 17.70 5.00
CA GLY A 432 13.64 16.46 5.28
C GLY A 432 12.14 16.59 5.04
N TYR A 433 11.51 15.48 4.72
CA TYR A 433 10.06 15.38 4.51
C TYR A 433 9.40 14.88 5.78
N TYR A 434 8.39 15.61 6.27
CA TYR A 434 7.68 15.26 7.49
C TYR A 434 6.97 13.92 7.35
N ILE A 435 7.27 12.98 8.26
CA ILE A 435 6.69 11.63 8.32
C ILE A 435 5.91 11.37 9.60
N GLY A 436 5.73 12.41 10.42
CA GLY A 436 4.90 12.35 11.63
C GLY A 436 5.63 11.87 12.87
N ARG A 437 4.87 11.23 13.76
CA ARG A 437 5.33 10.75 15.09
C ARG A 437 5.04 9.27 15.26
N ALA A 438 5.82 8.61 16.10
CA ALA A 438 5.52 7.27 16.57
C ALA A 438 4.18 7.23 17.33
N HIS A 439 3.62 6.03 17.48
CA HIS A 439 2.33 5.78 18.14
C HIS A 439 2.51 4.97 19.43
N PRO A 440 3.05 5.56 20.51
CA PRO A 440 3.17 4.83 21.77
C PRO A 440 1.78 4.50 22.34
N PRO A 441 1.58 3.33 22.97
CA PRO A 441 2.58 2.28 23.23
C PRO A 441 2.80 1.30 22.06
N HIS A 442 2.14 1.49 20.91
CA HIS A 442 2.09 0.51 19.82
C HIS A 442 3.37 0.45 19.00
N THR A 443 4.00 1.61 18.75
CA THR A 443 5.26 1.71 18.01
C THR A 443 6.27 2.58 18.75
N GLU A 444 7.54 2.14 18.75
CA GLU A 444 8.69 2.92 19.17
C GLU A 444 9.61 3.14 17.97
N VAL A 445 10.14 4.35 17.85
CA VAL A 445 11.03 4.76 16.77
C VAL A 445 12.28 5.41 17.35
N ARG A 446 13.43 5.11 16.74
CA ARG A 446 14.68 5.82 16.99
C ARG A 446 15.33 6.22 15.67
N VAL A 447 16.00 7.36 15.68
CA VAL A 447 17.01 7.72 14.70
C VAL A 447 18.36 7.40 15.34
N VAL A 448 19.14 6.52 14.70
CA VAL A 448 20.37 5.97 15.27
C VAL A 448 21.56 6.19 14.35
N LYS A 449 22.76 6.25 14.91
CA LYS A 449 24.00 6.46 14.14
C LYS A 449 24.29 5.28 13.22
N SER A 450 24.06 4.06 13.71
CA SER A 450 24.14 2.83 12.90
C SER A 450 23.04 1.84 13.29
N ALA A 451 22.37 1.26 12.27
CA ALA A 451 21.46 0.13 12.40
C ALA A 451 22.14 -1.21 12.11
N LYS A 452 23.44 -1.26 11.98
CA LYS A 452 24.19 -2.47 11.64
C LYS A 452 24.85 -3.08 12.88
N ILE A 453 24.46 -4.29 13.22
CA ILE A 453 24.95 -5.03 14.37
C ILE A 453 26.48 -5.12 14.32
N GLY A 454 27.14 -4.74 15.41
CA GLY A 454 28.60 -4.80 15.56
C GLY A 454 29.36 -3.57 15.03
N GLU A 455 28.70 -2.60 14.42
CA GLU A 455 29.31 -1.31 14.06
C GLU A 455 29.36 -0.35 15.27
N GLU A 456 30.33 0.57 15.25
CA GLU A 456 30.37 1.68 16.19
C GLU A 456 29.12 2.54 16.07
N GLY A 457 28.52 2.95 17.19
CA GLY A 457 27.25 3.68 17.21
C GLY A 457 26.01 2.82 16.97
N TYR A 458 26.11 1.48 17.01
CA TYR A 458 24.96 0.60 16.86
C TYR A 458 23.87 0.92 17.89
N LEU A 459 22.66 1.22 17.41
CA LEU A 459 21.49 1.67 18.18
C LEU A 459 21.73 2.90 19.08
N GLU A 460 22.87 3.58 18.96
CA GLU A 460 23.10 4.86 19.62
C GLU A 460 22.21 5.94 19.00
N ALA A 461 21.41 6.59 19.84
CA ALA A 461 20.46 7.60 19.37
C ALA A 461 21.18 8.84 18.86
N CYS A 462 20.77 9.35 17.71
CA CYS A 462 21.19 10.63 17.19
C CYS A 462 20.61 11.80 18.02
N ALA A 463 21.37 12.90 18.09
CA ALA A 463 20.90 14.14 18.69
C ALA A 463 19.75 14.75 17.88
N GLU A 464 19.08 15.77 18.44
CA GLU A 464 18.06 16.53 17.71
C GLU A 464 18.65 17.14 16.44
N GLY A 465 17.99 16.94 15.31
CA GLY A 465 18.42 17.41 14.00
C GLY A 465 19.53 16.56 13.36
N GLU A 466 20.18 15.65 14.08
CA GLU A 466 21.26 14.81 13.55
C GLU A 466 20.69 13.74 12.61
N PRO A 467 21.14 13.67 11.34
CA PRO A 467 20.75 12.60 10.44
C PRO A 467 21.26 11.23 10.88
N GLY A 468 20.42 10.21 10.76
CA GLY A 468 20.77 8.83 11.06
C GLY A 468 19.77 7.84 10.49
N GLN A 469 20.01 6.56 10.73
CA GLN A 469 19.14 5.49 10.25
C GLN A 469 17.90 5.36 11.12
N ILE A 470 16.73 5.22 10.49
CA ILE A 470 15.46 5.05 11.22
C ILE A 470 15.26 3.57 11.53
N VAL A 471 15.09 3.26 12.81
CA VAL A 471 14.77 1.92 13.29
C VAL A 471 13.47 1.95 14.10
N THR A 472 12.74 0.84 14.13
CA THR A 472 11.47 0.75 14.85
C THR A 472 11.31 -0.58 15.55
N ARG A 473 10.47 -0.60 16.59
CA ARG A 473 9.98 -1.84 17.21
C ARG A 473 8.51 -1.68 17.60
N GLY A 474 7.83 -2.81 17.73
CA GLY A 474 6.42 -2.86 18.14
C GLY A 474 5.75 -4.15 17.71
N ALA A 475 4.54 -4.37 18.18
CA ALA A 475 3.77 -5.54 17.79
C ALA A 475 3.38 -5.57 16.30
N ASN A 476 3.52 -4.43 15.61
CA ASN A 476 3.29 -4.28 14.17
C ASN A 476 4.39 -4.88 13.29
N VAL A 477 5.56 -5.23 13.83
CA VAL A 477 6.69 -5.79 13.07
C VAL A 477 6.37 -7.22 12.62
N MET A 478 6.77 -7.57 11.40
CA MET A 478 6.65 -8.91 10.82
C MET A 478 7.22 -10.00 11.73
N SER A 479 6.82 -11.24 11.50
CA SER A 479 7.44 -12.38 12.20
C SER A 479 8.73 -12.85 11.51
N ALA A 480 8.75 -12.90 10.18
CA ALA A 480 9.90 -13.39 9.41
C ALA A 480 9.77 -13.08 7.91
N TYR A 481 10.85 -13.27 7.18
CA TYR A 481 10.81 -13.51 5.74
C TYR A 481 10.55 -14.99 5.44
N VAL A 482 9.83 -15.27 4.35
CA VAL A 482 9.53 -16.63 3.89
C VAL A 482 10.83 -17.33 3.47
N ASN A 483 11.14 -18.47 4.10
CA ASN A 483 12.30 -19.32 3.80
C ASN A 483 13.66 -18.58 3.81
N ASP A 484 13.78 -17.48 4.57
CA ASP A 484 15.00 -16.67 4.63
C ASP A 484 15.29 -16.29 6.09
N ALA A 485 15.81 -17.25 6.84
CA ALA A 485 16.14 -17.08 8.26
C ALA A 485 17.30 -16.07 8.47
N ASP A 486 18.28 -16.07 7.57
CA ASP A 486 19.43 -15.18 7.63
C ASP A 486 19.00 -13.72 7.40
N ALA A 487 18.17 -13.46 6.39
CA ALA A 487 17.61 -12.12 6.18
C ALA A 487 16.71 -11.69 7.34
N THR A 488 15.99 -12.62 7.96
CA THR A 488 15.17 -12.34 9.15
C THR A 488 16.03 -11.94 10.33
N ALA A 489 17.07 -12.71 10.63
CA ALA A 489 18.02 -12.42 11.71
C ALA A 489 18.80 -11.11 11.50
N ALA A 490 19.13 -10.80 10.24
CA ALA A 490 19.76 -9.53 9.88
C ALA A 490 18.79 -8.32 9.94
N ALA A 491 17.47 -8.57 9.92
CA ALA A 491 16.47 -7.52 9.92
C ALA A 491 15.92 -7.22 11.31
N ILE A 492 15.82 -8.22 12.20
CA ILE A 492 15.23 -8.08 13.53
C ILE A 492 16.24 -8.50 14.57
N ASP A 493 16.70 -7.54 15.39
CA ASP A 493 17.56 -7.85 16.54
C ASP A 493 16.71 -8.22 17.76
N ALA A 494 16.47 -9.52 17.91
CA ALA A 494 15.73 -10.06 19.03
C ALA A 494 16.47 -9.86 20.37
N ALA A 495 17.81 -9.88 20.37
CA ALA A 495 18.63 -9.72 21.55
C ALA A 495 18.58 -8.30 22.10
N ALA A 496 18.46 -7.28 21.22
CA ALA A 496 18.32 -5.89 21.62
C ALA A 496 16.84 -5.48 21.86
N GLY A 497 15.92 -6.42 21.97
CA GLY A 497 14.50 -6.15 22.26
C GLY A 497 13.60 -6.00 21.03
N GLY A 498 13.95 -6.66 19.93
CA GLY A 498 13.10 -6.78 18.73
C GLY A 498 13.08 -5.57 17.82
N TRP A 499 14.19 -4.84 17.76
CA TRP A 499 14.34 -3.72 16.82
C TRP A 499 14.35 -4.22 15.37
N TYR A 500 13.50 -3.65 14.54
CA TYR A 500 13.54 -3.81 13.09
C TYR A 500 14.53 -2.79 12.50
N LEU A 501 15.62 -3.30 11.92
CA LEU A 501 16.81 -2.54 11.52
C LEU A 501 16.82 -2.19 10.02
N LYS A 502 15.95 -2.81 9.21
CA LYS A 502 16.02 -2.77 7.76
C LYS A 502 14.90 -1.93 7.11
N LEU A 503 14.46 -0.85 7.77
CA LEU A 503 13.62 0.15 7.11
C LEU A 503 14.30 0.71 5.85
N GLY A 504 15.63 0.85 5.90
CA GLY A 504 16.42 1.38 4.80
C GLY A 504 16.20 2.88 4.59
N ASP A 505 15.78 3.58 5.63
CA ASP A 505 15.46 4.99 5.59
C ASP A 505 16.39 5.78 6.51
N VAL A 506 16.91 6.89 6.00
CA VAL A 506 17.69 7.89 6.74
C VAL A 506 16.78 9.08 7.04
N GLY A 507 16.88 9.60 8.26
CA GLY A 507 16.07 10.74 8.68
C GLY A 507 16.63 11.42 9.91
N PHE A 508 15.90 12.36 10.47
CA PHE A 508 16.18 13.03 11.72
C PHE A 508 14.88 13.33 12.49
N TRP A 509 15.00 13.83 13.71
CA TRP A 509 13.87 14.27 14.51
C TRP A 509 14.08 15.68 15.05
N LEU A 510 13.01 16.44 15.21
CA LEU A 510 13.01 17.75 15.86
C LEU A 510 11.98 17.75 17.01
N ALA A 511 12.31 18.47 18.09
CA ALA A 511 11.35 18.69 19.16
C ALA A 511 10.17 19.52 18.66
N ALA A 512 8.97 19.09 18.97
CA ALA A 512 7.75 19.82 18.65
C ALA A 512 7.36 20.75 19.80
N ASP A 513 6.50 21.75 19.52
CA ASP A 513 6.08 22.75 20.49
C ASP A 513 5.35 22.14 21.71
N ASP A 514 4.76 20.95 21.56
CA ASP A 514 4.08 20.19 22.60
C ASP A 514 4.99 19.17 23.35
N GLY A 515 6.29 19.21 23.08
CA GLY A 515 7.30 18.31 23.67
C GLY A 515 7.38 16.93 22.97
N GLY A 516 6.58 16.68 21.94
CA GLY A 516 6.71 15.48 21.10
C GLY A 516 7.93 15.52 20.19
N ARG A 517 8.16 14.42 19.47
CA ARG A 517 9.23 14.34 18.46
C ARG A 517 8.61 14.20 17.08
N ASP A 518 8.80 15.21 16.24
CA ASP A 518 8.47 15.19 14.83
C ASP A 518 9.61 14.54 14.06
N HIS A 519 9.32 13.54 13.24
CA HIS A 519 10.32 12.83 12.44
C HIS A 519 10.26 13.25 10.98
N TYR A 520 11.42 13.22 10.34
CA TYR A 520 11.62 13.67 8.97
C TYR A 520 12.43 12.64 8.21
N TRP A 521 11.97 12.29 7.03
CA TRP A 521 12.65 11.41 6.10
C TRP A 521 13.57 12.22 5.17
N LEU A 522 14.80 11.78 5.00
CA LEU A 522 15.79 12.40 4.12
C LEU A 522 15.96 11.63 2.81
N ALA A 523 16.32 10.37 2.93
CA ALA A 523 16.70 9.53 1.82
C ALA A 523 16.52 8.04 2.14
N ARG A 524 16.59 7.21 1.11
CA ARG A 524 16.81 5.77 1.25
C ARG A 524 18.30 5.47 1.39
N ASP A 525 18.62 4.59 2.34
CA ASP A 525 19.97 4.02 2.51
C ASP A 525 20.21 2.85 1.51
N SER A 526 19.16 2.39 0.83
CA SER A 526 19.18 1.27 -0.10
C SER A 526 19.06 1.72 -1.55
N ALA A 527 19.65 0.94 -2.47
CA ALA A 527 19.57 1.12 -3.91
C ALA A 527 18.17 0.81 -4.45
N LEU A 528 17.20 1.69 -4.17
CA LEU A 528 15.80 1.58 -4.59
C LEU A 528 15.38 2.82 -5.37
N LEU A 529 14.61 2.58 -6.43
CA LEU A 529 13.92 3.61 -7.21
C LEU A 529 12.49 3.76 -6.69
N ILE A 530 12.08 4.99 -6.35
CA ILE A 530 10.70 5.30 -5.93
C ILE A 530 9.92 5.80 -7.12
N ARG A 531 8.89 5.08 -7.56
CA ARG A 531 8.06 5.47 -8.70
C ARG A 531 6.61 4.99 -8.55
N GLY A 532 5.65 5.89 -8.74
CA GLY A 532 4.22 5.58 -8.66
C GLY A 532 3.78 5.04 -7.30
N GLY A 533 4.46 5.44 -6.21
CA GLY A 533 4.22 4.94 -4.87
C GLY A 533 4.77 3.53 -4.61
N ALA A 534 5.52 2.94 -5.55
CA ALA A 534 6.19 1.66 -5.41
C ALA A 534 7.71 1.83 -5.36
N ASN A 535 8.38 0.89 -4.69
CA ASN A 535 9.83 0.81 -4.59
C ASN A 535 10.34 -0.31 -5.50
N TYR A 536 11.31 -0.01 -6.36
CA TYR A 536 11.93 -0.95 -7.28
C TYR A 536 13.42 -1.05 -6.98
N ALA A 537 13.94 -2.25 -6.77
CA ALA A 537 15.37 -2.45 -6.53
C ALA A 537 16.19 -2.15 -7.80
N TYR A 538 17.28 -1.41 -7.66
CA TYR A 538 18.18 -1.12 -8.79
C TYR A 538 18.68 -2.39 -9.45
N GLU A 539 19.05 -3.40 -8.67
CA GLU A 539 19.55 -4.69 -9.21
C GLU A 539 18.53 -5.38 -10.12
N GLN A 540 17.25 -5.29 -9.75
CA GLN A 540 16.16 -5.83 -10.54
C GLN A 540 15.99 -5.08 -11.86
N ILE A 541 16.03 -3.75 -11.80
CA ILE A 541 15.94 -2.88 -12.99
C ILE A 541 17.18 -3.10 -13.86
N ASN A 542 18.37 -3.17 -13.25
CA ASN A 542 19.63 -3.42 -13.95
C ASN A 542 19.60 -4.75 -14.71
N ALA A 543 19.15 -5.84 -14.05
CA ALA A 543 19.05 -7.15 -14.68
C ALA A 543 18.09 -7.15 -15.86
N GLU A 544 16.91 -6.57 -15.72
CA GLU A 544 15.90 -6.49 -16.78
C GLU A 544 16.38 -5.66 -17.97
N LEU A 545 16.92 -4.47 -17.71
CA LEU A 545 17.44 -3.59 -18.75
C LEU A 545 18.68 -4.18 -19.46
N THR A 546 19.58 -4.84 -18.72
CA THR A 546 20.76 -5.51 -19.30
C THR A 546 20.33 -6.66 -20.21
N ALA A 547 19.40 -7.51 -19.78
CA ALA A 547 18.89 -8.62 -20.59
C ALA A 547 18.19 -8.11 -21.86
N TRP A 548 17.36 -7.09 -21.73
CA TRP A 548 16.72 -6.44 -22.87
C TRP A 548 17.75 -5.82 -23.84
N ALA A 549 18.73 -5.08 -23.31
CA ALA A 549 19.76 -4.43 -24.11
C ALA A 549 20.63 -5.45 -24.84
N ALA A 550 20.97 -6.56 -24.20
CA ALA A 550 21.71 -7.66 -24.81
C ALA A 550 20.98 -8.23 -26.04
N THR A 551 19.67 -8.39 -25.95
CA THR A 551 18.82 -8.81 -27.07
C THR A 551 18.70 -7.72 -28.13
N HIS A 552 18.46 -6.49 -27.74
CA HIS A 552 18.24 -5.35 -28.63
C HIS A 552 19.48 -5.04 -29.49
N TYR A 553 20.65 -5.09 -28.89
CA TYR A 553 21.92 -4.83 -29.56
C TYR A 553 22.63 -6.11 -30.10
N ALA A 554 21.99 -7.26 -29.94
CA ALA A 554 22.54 -8.57 -30.32
C ALA A 554 23.97 -8.82 -29.78
N THR A 555 24.21 -8.45 -28.50
CA THR A 555 25.50 -8.63 -27.83
C THR A 555 25.34 -8.94 -26.35
N ALA A 556 26.13 -9.89 -25.84
CA ALA A 556 26.23 -10.14 -24.41
C ALA A 556 27.21 -9.17 -23.69
N GLU A 557 27.92 -8.34 -24.45
CA GLU A 557 28.94 -7.40 -23.93
C GLU A 557 28.33 -6.02 -23.58
N VAL A 558 27.10 -5.99 -23.06
CA VAL A 558 26.42 -4.78 -22.58
C VAL A 558 26.03 -4.95 -21.12
N GLU A 559 26.16 -3.90 -20.36
CA GLU A 559 25.69 -3.81 -18.98
C GLU A 559 24.93 -2.51 -18.79
N VAL A 560 23.85 -2.55 -18.03
CA VAL A 560 23.06 -1.38 -17.66
C VAL A 560 23.02 -1.25 -16.14
N SER A 561 23.31 -0.06 -15.64
CA SER A 561 23.15 0.28 -14.22
C SER A 561 22.31 1.53 -14.07
N VAL A 562 21.33 1.50 -13.18
CA VAL A 562 20.44 2.63 -12.95
C VAL A 562 20.68 3.26 -11.59
N ILE A 563 20.33 4.55 -11.50
CA ILE A 563 20.11 5.26 -10.26
C ILE A 563 18.79 6.03 -10.31
N GLY A 564 18.23 6.32 -9.14
CA GLY A 564 17.11 7.22 -8.98
C GLY A 564 17.57 8.60 -8.53
N LEU A 565 17.14 9.65 -9.22
CA LEU A 565 17.28 11.02 -8.75
C LEU A 565 15.97 11.77 -8.93
N ARG A 566 15.66 12.66 -8.01
CA ARG A 566 14.48 13.54 -8.09
C ARG A 566 14.77 14.72 -9.01
N VAL A 567 14.59 14.51 -10.33
CA VAL A 567 14.86 15.51 -11.35
C VAL A 567 13.57 16.21 -11.79
N ALA A 568 12.52 15.44 -12.01
CA ALA A 568 11.25 15.94 -12.55
C ALA A 568 10.14 16.02 -11.50
N SER A 569 10.30 15.38 -10.36
CA SER A 569 9.32 15.30 -9.27
C SER A 569 10.02 15.33 -7.91
N GLU A 570 9.39 15.92 -6.91
CA GLU A 570 9.91 15.94 -5.54
C GLU A 570 9.64 14.64 -4.76
N HIS A 571 8.73 13.81 -5.26
CA HIS A 571 8.28 12.58 -4.59
C HIS A 571 8.51 11.29 -5.41
N GLU A 572 8.96 11.43 -6.66
CA GLU A 572 9.33 10.31 -7.52
C GLU A 572 10.74 10.44 -8.06
N ASP A 573 11.42 9.33 -8.17
CA ASP A 573 12.72 9.26 -8.80
C ASP A 573 12.59 9.15 -10.32
N SER A 574 13.39 9.91 -11.04
CA SER A 574 13.69 9.64 -12.44
C SER A 574 14.67 8.49 -12.53
N CYS A 575 14.35 7.47 -13.32
CA CYS A 575 15.22 6.33 -13.60
C CYS A 575 16.30 6.75 -14.61
N LEU A 576 17.53 6.86 -14.16
CA LEU A 576 18.68 7.30 -14.95
C LEU A 576 19.57 6.10 -15.27
N ALA A 577 19.58 5.66 -16.51
CA ALA A 577 20.29 4.46 -16.98
C ALA A 577 21.68 4.81 -17.54
N THR A 578 22.72 4.19 -16.99
CA THR A 578 24.07 4.21 -17.57
C THR A 578 24.31 2.89 -18.29
N ILE A 579 24.70 2.95 -19.57
CA ILE A 579 24.91 1.80 -20.45
C ILE A 579 26.40 1.70 -20.77
N GLU A 580 27.01 0.57 -20.48
CA GLU A 580 28.38 0.26 -20.80
C GLU A 580 28.46 -0.89 -21.79
N PHE A 581 29.12 -0.68 -22.93
CA PHE A 581 29.53 -1.74 -23.81
C PHE A 581 30.98 -2.15 -23.53
N ARG A 582 31.29 -3.44 -23.66
CA ARG A 582 32.60 -4.02 -23.38
C ARG A 582 33.15 -4.78 -24.62
N GLY A 583 34.41 -5.17 -24.56
CA GLY A 583 35.03 -6.00 -25.56
C GLY A 583 34.88 -5.48 -26.99
N GLU A 584 34.48 -6.34 -27.90
CA GLU A 584 34.25 -5.99 -29.32
C GLU A 584 33.03 -5.04 -29.48
N ALA A 585 32.02 -5.14 -28.63
CA ALA A 585 30.86 -4.29 -28.70
C ALA A 585 31.22 -2.83 -28.43
N ALA A 586 32.18 -2.56 -27.52
CA ALA A 586 32.68 -1.21 -27.25
C ALA A 586 33.35 -0.53 -28.48
N GLN A 587 33.90 -1.31 -29.40
CA GLN A 587 34.52 -0.80 -30.63
C GLN A 587 33.48 -0.44 -31.71
N LYS A 588 32.28 -1.01 -31.63
CA LYS A 588 31.22 -0.88 -32.65
C LYS A 588 30.13 0.09 -32.27
N MET A 589 30.01 0.44 -30.98
CA MET A 589 28.93 1.23 -30.43
C MET A 589 29.44 2.58 -29.90
N PRO A 590 28.67 3.66 -30.00
CA PRO A 590 29.08 4.97 -29.47
C PRO A 590 29.22 4.92 -27.94
N MET A 591 30.45 5.08 -27.47
CA MET A 591 30.79 5.11 -26.04
C MET A 591 30.87 6.54 -25.45
N ALA A 592 30.56 7.55 -26.24
CA ALA A 592 30.72 8.94 -25.82
C ALA A 592 29.48 9.44 -25.07
N ASP A 593 29.70 10.19 -23.97
CA ASP A 593 28.69 11.01 -23.29
C ASP A 593 27.96 11.97 -24.25
N ASP A 594 28.44 12.10 -25.48
CA ASP A 594 28.02 13.04 -26.52
C ASP A 594 27.05 12.43 -27.56
N ALA A 595 26.40 11.30 -27.28
CA ALA A 595 25.44 10.68 -28.20
C ALA A 595 23.96 10.85 -27.71
N PRO A 596 23.43 12.09 -27.63
CA PRO A 596 22.08 12.33 -27.12
C PRO A 596 20.98 11.65 -27.93
N GLU A 597 21.18 11.50 -29.24
CA GLU A 597 20.23 10.81 -30.12
C GLU A 597 20.18 9.30 -29.82
N ALA A 598 21.35 8.67 -29.63
CA ALA A 598 21.43 7.25 -29.27
C ALA A 598 20.82 7.00 -27.86
N ALA A 599 21.07 7.90 -26.91
CA ALA A 599 20.47 7.85 -25.58
C ALA A 599 18.94 7.98 -25.61
N ALA A 600 18.42 8.90 -26.42
CA ALA A 600 16.97 9.07 -26.60
C ALA A 600 16.34 7.85 -27.29
N ALA A 601 17.02 7.27 -28.30
CA ALA A 601 16.57 6.05 -28.98
C ALA A 601 16.53 4.85 -28.02
N PHE A 602 17.56 4.69 -27.17
CA PHE A 602 17.58 3.68 -26.11
C PHE A 602 16.38 3.82 -25.18
N VAL A 603 16.14 5.04 -24.66
CA VAL A 603 15.00 5.31 -23.76
C VAL A 603 13.68 4.96 -24.43
N ALA A 604 13.46 5.38 -25.67
CA ALA A 604 12.22 5.11 -26.39
C ALA A 604 11.99 3.62 -26.60
N ALA A 605 13.01 2.88 -27.05
CA ALA A 605 12.92 1.44 -27.29
C ALA A 605 12.77 0.64 -25.98
N ALA A 606 13.54 0.96 -24.95
CA ALA A 606 13.44 0.30 -23.65
C ALA A 606 12.05 0.52 -23.01
N ARG A 607 11.53 1.73 -23.03
CA ARG A 607 10.21 2.05 -22.48
C ARG A 607 9.05 1.28 -23.12
N ALA A 608 9.21 0.87 -24.37
CA ALA A 608 8.22 0.06 -25.10
C ALA A 608 8.27 -1.43 -24.71
N ALA A 609 9.42 -1.91 -24.21
CA ALA A 609 9.70 -3.34 -24.07
C ALA A 609 9.80 -3.83 -22.61
N VAL A 610 10.22 -2.96 -21.67
CA VAL A 610 10.47 -3.38 -20.28
C VAL A 610 9.28 -3.09 -19.36
N SER A 611 9.28 -3.72 -18.19
CA SER A 611 8.25 -3.53 -17.16
C SER A 611 8.13 -2.08 -16.70
N LYS A 612 6.99 -1.72 -16.11
CA LYS A 612 6.70 -0.35 -15.63
C LYS A 612 7.79 0.21 -14.73
N GLY A 613 8.33 -0.61 -13.82
CA GLY A 613 9.36 -0.22 -12.87
C GLY A 613 10.73 0.03 -13.51
N ALA A 614 11.04 -0.67 -14.60
CA ALA A 614 12.32 -0.60 -15.27
C ALA A 614 12.41 0.45 -16.39
N LYS A 615 11.32 1.16 -16.72
CA LYS A 615 11.30 2.15 -17.81
C LYS A 615 12.26 3.31 -17.52
N PRO A 616 13.36 3.49 -18.28
CA PRO A 616 14.27 4.59 -18.05
C PRO A 616 13.64 5.94 -18.46
N ASP A 617 13.99 7.01 -17.75
CA ASP A 617 13.59 8.37 -18.10
C ASP A 617 14.68 9.10 -18.86
N ARG A 618 15.95 8.77 -18.56
CA ARG A 618 17.12 9.24 -19.28
C ARG A 618 18.14 8.12 -19.39
N ALA A 619 19.00 8.23 -20.38
CA ALA A 619 20.09 7.29 -20.60
C ALA A 619 21.38 8.04 -20.96
N ARG A 620 22.53 7.40 -20.69
CA ARG A 620 23.85 7.81 -21.16
C ARG A 620 24.71 6.58 -21.43
N PHE A 621 25.56 6.66 -22.39
CA PHE A 621 26.56 5.65 -22.67
C PHE A 621 27.88 6.06 -22.00
N ALA A 622 28.28 5.32 -20.97
CA ALA A 622 29.49 5.62 -20.19
C ALA A 622 29.95 4.40 -19.40
N PRO A 623 31.23 4.35 -18.98
CA PRO A 623 31.69 3.32 -18.05
C PRO A 623 30.90 3.33 -16.75
N ILE A 624 30.56 2.15 -16.24
CA ILE A 624 29.91 1.97 -14.94
C ILE A 624 31.01 1.85 -13.85
N PRO A 625 31.09 2.80 -12.91
CA PRO A 625 32.11 2.76 -11.86
C PRO A 625 31.90 1.55 -10.95
N LYS A 626 32.97 0.78 -10.72
CA LYS A 626 32.97 -0.43 -9.90
C LYS A 626 34.14 -0.48 -8.95
N ASN A 627 33.92 -1.09 -7.79
CA ASN A 627 35.00 -1.43 -6.88
C ASN A 627 35.81 -2.65 -7.40
N PHE A 628 36.89 -2.99 -6.70
CA PHE A 628 37.76 -4.13 -7.05
C PHE A 628 37.06 -5.51 -7.01
N LYS A 629 35.88 -5.60 -6.36
CA LYS A 629 35.03 -6.81 -6.33
C LYS A 629 33.97 -6.84 -7.44
N GLY A 630 33.95 -5.82 -8.32
CA GLY A 630 32.98 -5.72 -9.40
C GLY A 630 31.61 -5.12 -9.00
N ALA A 631 31.44 -4.72 -7.74
CA ALA A 631 30.20 -4.07 -7.30
C ALA A 631 30.14 -2.62 -7.77
N VAL A 632 28.99 -2.19 -8.25
CA VAL A 632 28.75 -0.82 -8.73
C VAL A 632 28.89 0.19 -7.60
N LEU A 633 29.63 1.24 -7.84
CA LEU A 633 29.81 2.36 -6.92
C LEU A 633 28.68 3.39 -7.14
N VAL A 634 27.51 3.12 -6.55
CA VAL A 634 26.32 3.96 -6.66
C VAL A 634 26.57 5.42 -6.33
N PRO A 635 27.33 5.79 -5.29
CA PRO A 635 27.66 7.19 -5.00
C PRO A 635 28.39 7.92 -6.15
N GLU A 636 29.28 7.21 -6.85
CA GLU A 636 29.98 7.77 -8.00
C GLU A 636 29.05 7.95 -9.21
N LEU A 637 28.17 6.98 -9.47
CA LEU A 637 27.13 7.13 -10.48
C LEU A 637 26.22 8.33 -10.17
N VAL A 638 25.80 8.50 -8.94
CA VAL A 638 24.99 9.64 -8.49
C VAL A 638 25.72 10.96 -8.76
N SER A 639 27.00 11.05 -8.38
CA SER A 639 27.82 12.25 -8.61
C SER A 639 27.94 12.57 -10.11
N THR A 640 28.22 11.55 -10.93
CA THR A 640 28.35 11.70 -12.39
C THR A 640 27.06 12.16 -13.05
N TRP A 641 25.92 11.59 -12.63
CA TRP A 641 24.62 12.03 -13.14
C TRP A 641 24.23 13.44 -12.68
N LYS A 642 24.53 13.80 -11.42
CA LYS A 642 24.29 15.18 -10.95
C LYS A 642 25.09 16.18 -11.77
N ALA A 643 26.37 15.92 -12.02
CA ALA A 643 27.20 16.77 -12.87
C ALA A 643 26.63 16.89 -14.29
N ALA A 644 26.20 15.77 -14.90
CA ALA A 644 25.59 15.77 -16.23
C ALA A 644 24.24 16.51 -16.31
N LEU A 645 23.53 16.64 -15.19
CA LEU A 645 22.25 17.34 -15.08
C LEU A 645 22.39 18.80 -14.62
N GLY A 646 23.59 19.23 -14.23
CA GLY A 646 23.84 20.54 -13.66
C GLY A 646 23.25 20.73 -12.25
N LEU A 647 23.19 19.65 -11.45
CA LEU A 647 22.63 19.59 -10.08
C LEU A 647 23.72 19.60 -9.00
#